data_9e678a064fefd65881da011a3f0cd406
#
_entry.id   9e678a064fefd65881da011a3f0cd406
#
_cell.length_a   1.000
_cell.length_b   1.000
_cell.length_c   1.000
_cell.angle_alpha   90.00
_cell.angle_beta   90.00
_cell.angle_gamma   90.00
#
_symmetry.space_group_name_H-M   'P 1'
#
loop_
_entity.id
_entity.type
_entity.pdbx_description
1 polymer ?
#
loop_
_entity_poly.entity_id
_entity_poly.type
_entity_poly.pdbx_seq_one_letter_code
_entity_poly.pdbx_strand_id
1 'polypeptide(L)'
;MVRCIAAGCAVLIASTSLIPFRIKQPHADYFLDVTVRPKESRLEISGTVRLAATAADRDTIALVLSSWMPKLAVDVVEPASLRVAGLTTDGVEGDRTWKVAFQRALPAGMPVTLRFRYTSDSVRTAQLRVTPQGSLAGGGGEIWYPRLAFDTLATGILRFHVPRGETVISNGSLVEETSDSTRSHFGFRVSSGARFGFTSARYLRYVLPGEKPVALYLLKSRPDADSMLHRIASLRAALEKEFGPMPQSSYAVAEVDFGVGGTSEYGFFLADRSYVDQGLPVPLIGHEIGHAWWGTRILTKPGPGRTLLTEGIASFGMIRALEAVEGATAAKNFRQSEYPGSQNSGSPAEYFNLAAAGIERPIASFVPKSQYEILTMHRMANTRGWFLLNMLSREIGRSRFDGILRGIIHEHSDSALSFADFRAEVERGAGRDVSWFFDDWFGRTGAPTFAVQWSAVRGGVAGTITQPSPAFRAAVPLELRGDSGGKRRLVVNVWVGDTNTTFHIRAPFPVKQVLLDPDYQVLRWTPELRSNAVARAPFTRADFERRYGNSNRALELFRLALDSLPRQADTTSLRFSVEYGFALASLVTRDTAQALDALKRAVAAPIRDPLTLPRAYLSISRIAFARGDSQLALRAALDAVTADRVVGNQVGAAETVKSFSWVSNGPPLH
;
A
#
# COMPACT_ATOMS: atom_id res chain seq x y z
N MET A 1 -10.27 -17.36 21.15
CA MET A 1 -9.09 -16.51 21.23
C MET A 1 -8.20 -16.71 19.99
N VAL A 2 -8.76 -16.56 18.80
CA VAL A 2 -8.08 -16.65 17.50
C VAL A 2 -8.76 -15.64 16.57
N ARG A 3 -8.53 -14.36 16.79
CA ARG A 3 -8.97 -13.24 15.91
C ARG A 3 -7.83 -12.50 15.23
N CYS A 4 -6.65 -13.08 15.15
CA CYS A 4 -5.46 -12.38 14.71
C CYS A 4 -4.61 -13.13 13.67
N ILE A 5 -5.21 -13.71 12.62
CA ILE A 5 -4.43 -14.17 11.45
C ILE A 5 -5.15 -13.80 10.14
N ALA A 6 -5.81 -12.67 10.10
CA ALA A 6 -6.33 -12.09 8.86
C ALA A 6 -5.81 -10.66 8.65
N ALA A 7 -4.54 -10.43 8.98
CA ALA A 7 -3.89 -9.14 8.73
C ALA A 7 -2.96 -9.25 7.53
N GLY A 8 -3.53 -9.49 6.37
CA GLY A 8 -2.89 -9.14 5.12
C GLY A 8 -3.40 -7.77 4.70
N CYS A 9 -2.52 -6.77 4.63
CA CYS A 9 -2.79 -5.42 4.09
C CYS A 9 -4.12 -4.81 4.56
N ALA A 10 -4.18 -4.36 5.79
CA ALA A 10 -5.18 -3.38 6.20
C ALA A 10 -4.82 -2.05 5.56
N VAL A 11 -5.32 -1.84 4.35
CA VAL A 11 -5.32 -0.55 3.71
C VAL A 11 -6.33 0.33 4.40
N LEU A 12 -5.87 1.49 4.78
CA LEU A 12 -6.59 2.65 5.22
C LEU A 12 -7.80 2.95 4.38
N ILE A 13 -8.99 2.71 4.86
CA ILE A 13 -10.16 3.35 4.29
C ILE A 13 -11.21 3.62 5.36
N ALA A 14 -11.38 4.91 5.57
CA ALA A 14 -12.45 5.45 6.35
C ALA A 14 -13.82 5.25 5.69
N SER A 15 -14.79 5.07 6.53
CA SER A 15 -16.20 5.19 6.17
C SER A 15 -16.47 6.55 5.50
N THR A 16 -16.89 6.55 4.26
CA THR A 16 -17.25 7.76 3.50
C THR A 16 -18.60 8.28 3.97
N SER A 17 -18.61 9.13 4.97
CA SER A 17 -19.71 10.09 5.09
C SER A 17 -19.52 11.14 3.99
N LEU A 18 -20.51 11.33 3.12
CA LEU A 18 -20.57 12.36 2.08
C LEU A 18 -20.65 13.75 2.74
N ILE A 19 -19.52 14.29 3.18
CA ILE A 19 -19.42 15.69 3.57
C ILE A 19 -18.96 16.48 2.35
N PRO A 20 -19.62 17.57 1.96
CA PRO A 20 -19.22 18.36 0.80
C PRO A 20 -17.82 18.94 1.01
N PHE A 21 -16.90 18.55 0.15
CA PHE A 21 -15.51 18.94 0.19
C PHE A 21 -15.36 20.42 -0.23
N ARG A 22 -14.91 21.28 0.67
CA ARG A 22 -14.57 22.69 0.35
C ARG A 22 -13.11 22.84 0.01
N ILE A 23 -12.80 23.64 -1.03
CA ILE A 23 -11.50 23.86 -1.68
C ILE A 23 -10.45 24.56 -0.78
N LYS A 24 -10.84 25.13 0.35
CA LYS A 24 -9.92 25.55 1.42
C LYS A 24 -10.25 24.76 2.68
N GLN A 25 -9.43 23.79 3.00
CA GLN A 25 -9.56 23.07 4.26
C GLN A 25 -9.38 24.05 5.42
N PRO A 26 -10.21 23.95 6.47
CA PRO A 26 -9.98 24.76 7.67
C PRO A 26 -8.61 24.41 8.25
N HIS A 27 -7.75 25.40 8.39
CA HIS A 27 -6.46 25.23 9.06
C HIS A 27 -6.71 24.99 10.54
N ALA A 28 -6.19 23.86 11.05
CA ALA A 28 -6.23 23.53 12.46
C ALA A 28 -4.81 23.45 13.00
N ASP A 29 -4.57 24.09 14.14
CA ASP A 29 -3.28 24.04 14.83
C ASP A 29 -3.46 23.38 16.20
N TYR A 30 -2.69 22.31 16.44
CA TYR A 30 -2.83 21.47 17.61
C TYR A 30 -1.66 21.62 18.57
N PHE A 31 -1.97 21.53 19.85
CA PHE A 31 -1.05 21.07 20.87
C PHE A 31 -1.56 19.73 21.39
N LEU A 32 -0.81 18.65 21.22
CA LEU A 32 -1.12 17.34 21.76
C LEU A 32 -0.08 16.93 22.80
N ASP A 33 -0.57 16.47 23.94
CA ASP A 33 0.21 15.87 25.02
C ASP A 33 -0.26 14.42 25.19
N VAL A 34 0.62 13.46 24.89
CA VAL A 34 0.30 12.04 24.73
C VAL A 34 1.13 11.21 25.68
N THR A 35 0.49 10.56 26.65
CA THR A 35 1.13 9.59 27.53
C THR A 35 0.81 8.18 27.06
N VAL A 36 1.84 7.42 26.72
CA VAL A 36 1.74 6.01 26.30
C VAL A 36 1.86 5.12 27.55
N ARG A 37 0.88 4.22 27.72
CA ARG A 37 0.82 3.27 28.84
C ARG A 37 0.79 1.81 28.33
N PRO A 38 1.94 1.25 27.97
CA PRO A 38 1.99 -0.07 27.33
C PRO A 38 1.46 -1.22 28.19
N LYS A 39 1.68 -1.17 29.51
CA LYS A 39 1.19 -2.19 30.45
C LYS A 39 -0.35 -2.22 30.54
N GLU A 40 -0.98 -1.08 30.34
CA GLU A 40 -2.43 -0.90 30.36
C GLU A 40 -3.05 -0.97 28.96
N SER A 41 -2.20 -1.08 27.92
CA SER A 41 -2.59 -1.02 26.52
C SER A 41 -3.41 0.25 26.16
N ARG A 42 -3.04 1.42 26.70
CA ARG A 42 -3.81 2.66 26.62
C ARG A 42 -2.96 3.88 26.25
N LEU A 43 -3.64 4.87 25.67
CA LEU A 43 -3.16 6.24 25.49
C LEU A 43 -3.95 7.18 26.40
N GLU A 44 -3.27 8.08 27.11
CA GLU A 44 -3.87 9.23 27.76
C GLU A 44 -3.52 10.45 26.93
N ILE A 45 -4.51 11.20 26.49
CA ILE A 45 -4.31 12.32 25.57
C ILE A 45 -5.03 13.53 26.10
N SER A 46 -4.29 14.64 26.15
CA SER A 46 -4.84 15.98 26.37
C SER A 46 -4.26 16.95 25.36
N GLY A 47 -4.95 18.05 25.11
CA GLY A 47 -4.43 19.02 24.18
C GLY A 47 -5.40 20.16 23.90
N THR A 48 -5.00 20.98 22.92
CA THR A 48 -5.84 22.03 22.38
C THR A 48 -5.86 21.98 20.86
N VAL A 49 -6.93 22.43 20.26
CA VAL A 49 -7.03 22.71 18.84
C VAL A 49 -7.51 24.14 18.62
N ARG A 50 -6.74 24.91 17.87
CA ARG A 50 -7.12 26.23 17.39
C ARG A 50 -7.58 26.13 15.95
N LEU A 51 -8.76 26.65 15.66
CA LEU A 51 -9.38 26.63 14.35
C LEU A 51 -10.18 27.91 14.11
N ALA A 52 -10.52 28.20 12.84
CA ALA A 52 -11.47 29.24 12.49
C ALA A 52 -12.81 28.61 12.18
N ALA A 53 -13.88 29.07 12.84
CA ALA A 53 -15.24 28.60 12.55
C ALA A 53 -15.61 28.84 11.08
N THR A 54 -16.26 27.89 10.44
CA THR A 54 -16.76 28.01 9.07
C THR A 54 -18.22 28.45 9.04
N ALA A 55 -18.73 28.84 7.87
CA ALA A 55 -20.16 29.17 7.72
C ALA A 55 -21.09 27.96 7.97
N ALA A 56 -20.55 26.74 7.94
CA ALA A 56 -21.28 25.51 8.24
C ALA A 56 -21.35 25.23 9.76
N ASP A 57 -20.46 25.80 10.56
CA ASP A 57 -20.36 25.49 11.99
C ASP A 57 -21.47 26.15 12.83
N ARG A 58 -22.12 27.19 12.31
CA ARG A 58 -23.20 27.90 13.00
C ARG A 58 -23.01 28.00 14.52
N ASP A 59 -23.55 27.04 15.27
CA ASP A 59 -23.46 26.91 16.72
C ASP A 59 -22.80 25.59 17.16
N THR A 60 -22.25 24.82 16.22
CA THR A 60 -21.73 23.48 16.46
C THR A 60 -20.46 23.24 15.65
N ILE A 61 -19.41 22.71 16.30
CA ILE A 61 -18.20 22.19 15.65
C ILE A 61 -18.21 20.67 15.73
N ALA A 62 -18.03 20.02 14.60
CA ALA A 62 -17.91 18.56 14.53
C ALA A 62 -16.43 18.13 14.63
N LEU A 63 -16.15 17.18 15.53
CA LEU A 63 -14.85 16.53 15.71
C LEU A 63 -15.02 15.02 15.45
N VAL A 64 -14.19 14.45 14.61
CA VAL A 64 -14.16 13.01 14.35
C VAL A 64 -13.09 12.35 15.21
N LEU A 65 -13.43 11.25 15.88
CA LEU A 65 -12.54 10.49 16.74
C LEU A 65 -12.93 9.01 16.72
N SER A 66 -11.95 8.11 16.72
CA SER A 66 -12.22 6.66 16.73
C SER A 66 -13.07 6.23 17.91
N SER A 67 -13.93 5.25 17.70
CA SER A 67 -14.77 4.61 18.74
C SER A 67 -13.96 3.99 19.87
N TRP A 68 -12.68 3.74 19.68
CA TRP A 68 -11.74 3.33 20.73
C TRP A 68 -11.46 4.43 21.77
N MET A 69 -11.94 5.66 21.53
CA MET A 69 -11.89 6.79 22.44
C MET A 69 -13.31 7.09 22.94
N PRO A 70 -13.83 6.29 23.90
CA PRO A 70 -15.27 6.26 24.20
C PRO A 70 -15.77 7.51 24.94
N LYS A 71 -14.87 8.27 25.54
CA LYS A 71 -15.19 9.46 26.35
C LYS A 71 -14.30 10.62 25.93
N LEU A 72 -14.94 11.70 25.51
CA LEU A 72 -14.26 12.95 25.16
C LEU A 72 -14.78 14.06 26.09
N ALA A 73 -13.88 14.76 26.76
CA ALA A 73 -14.19 16.00 27.45
C ALA A 73 -13.70 17.17 26.62
N VAL A 74 -14.53 18.19 26.41
CA VAL A 74 -14.20 19.39 25.63
C VAL A 74 -14.63 20.65 26.37
N ASP A 75 -13.72 21.63 26.44
CA ASP A 75 -13.96 22.97 26.98
C ASP A 75 -13.49 24.04 25.99
N VAL A 76 -14.06 25.24 26.04
CA VAL A 76 -13.57 26.40 25.30
C VAL A 76 -12.49 27.10 26.10
N VAL A 77 -11.33 27.34 25.48
CA VAL A 77 -10.24 28.15 26.00
C VAL A 77 -10.40 29.59 25.51
N GLU A 78 -10.62 29.76 24.21
CA GLU A 78 -10.79 31.07 23.57
C GLU A 78 -11.95 31.02 22.54
N PRO A 79 -12.73 32.08 22.48
CA PRO A 79 -12.75 33.21 23.36
C PRO A 79 -13.38 32.88 24.72
N ALA A 80 -12.92 33.56 25.81
CA ALA A 80 -13.38 33.30 27.17
C ALA A 80 -14.88 33.51 27.41
N SER A 81 -15.55 34.22 26.49
CA SER A 81 -17.01 34.47 26.55
C SER A 81 -17.85 33.35 25.90
N LEU A 82 -17.23 32.37 25.23
CA LEU A 82 -17.90 31.24 24.63
C LEU A 82 -17.91 30.06 25.61
N ARG A 83 -19.01 29.29 25.62
CA ARG A 83 -19.16 28.12 26.49
C ARG A 83 -19.71 26.96 25.65
N VAL A 84 -19.28 25.73 25.96
CA VAL A 84 -19.90 24.53 25.49
C VAL A 84 -21.31 24.40 26.11
N ALA A 85 -22.32 24.31 25.29
CA ALA A 85 -23.70 24.08 25.71
C ALA A 85 -24.03 22.57 25.78
N GLY A 86 -23.40 21.76 24.98
CA GLY A 86 -23.58 20.33 24.95
C GLY A 86 -22.54 19.61 24.13
N LEU A 87 -22.35 18.32 24.43
CA LEU A 87 -21.50 17.41 23.68
C LEU A 87 -22.29 16.15 23.37
N THR A 88 -22.50 15.87 22.11
CA THR A 88 -23.21 14.67 21.63
C THR A 88 -22.36 13.89 20.66
N THR A 89 -22.63 12.61 20.50
CA THR A 89 -21.88 11.76 19.57
C THR A 89 -22.82 10.91 18.71
N ASP A 90 -22.48 10.78 17.44
CA ASP A 90 -23.12 9.91 16.46
C ASP A 90 -22.15 8.78 16.11
N GLY A 91 -22.70 7.61 15.75
CA GLY A 91 -21.93 6.44 15.33
C GLY A 91 -21.69 5.44 16.47
N VAL A 92 -21.72 4.15 16.14
CA VAL A 92 -21.63 3.04 17.11
C VAL A 92 -20.35 2.23 16.91
N GLU A 93 -19.88 2.12 15.67
CA GLU A 93 -18.67 1.39 15.30
C GLU A 93 -17.77 2.24 14.36
N GLY A 94 -16.46 2.05 14.46
CA GLY A 94 -15.48 2.79 13.66
C GLY A 94 -15.20 4.20 14.20
N ASP A 95 -15.31 5.21 13.34
CA ASP A 95 -15.11 6.60 13.73
C ASP A 95 -16.42 7.25 14.18
N ARG A 96 -16.36 7.97 15.30
CA ARG A 96 -17.50 8.73 15.85
C ARG A 96 -17.37 10.20 15.54
N THR A 97 -18.49 10.84 15.21
CA THR A 97 -18.56 12.29 15.12
C THR A 97 -19.05 12.87 16.44
N TRP A 98 -18.22 13.67 17.10
CA TRP A 98 -18.55 14.42 18.30
C TRP A 98 -18.99 15.83 17.90
N LYS A 99 -20.20 16.20 18.24
CA LYS A 99 -20.77 17.54 18.01
C LYS A 99 -20.64 18.37 19.27
N VAL A 100 -19.78 19.39 19.20
CA VAL A 100 -19.55 20.36 20.27
C VAL A 100 -20.50 21.54 20.02
N ALA A 101 -21.62 21.60 20.74
CA ALA A 101 -22.59 22.69 20.64
C ALA A 101 -22.21 23.85 21.56
N PHE A 102 -22.45 25.07 21.10
CA PHE A 102 -22.14 26.31 21.83
C PHE A 102 -23.40 27.08 22.22
N GLN A 103 -23.31 27.91 23.28
CA GLN A 103 -24.41 28.71 23.78
C GLN A 103 -24.87 29.80 22.80
N ARG A 104 -24.08 30.12 21.79
CA ARG A 104 -24.38 31.15 20.79
C ARG A 104 -23.76 30.76 19.44
N ALA A 105 -24.29 31.37 18.39
CA ALA A 105 -23.78 31.20 17.03
C ALA A 105 -22.32 31.66 16.91
N LEU A 106 -21.60 30.94 16.04
CA LEU A 106 -20.21 31.20 15.68
C LEU A 106 -20.16 31.98 14.36
N PRO A 107 -19.74 33.24 14.34
CA PRO A 107 -19.48 33.94 13.09
C PRO A 107 -18.44 33.22 12.25
N ALA A 108 -18.64 33.15 10.94
CA ALA A 108 -17.62 32.58 10.03
C ALA A 108 -16.29 33.34 10.15
N GLY A 109 -15.19 32.61 10.24
CA GLY A 109 -13.86 33.16 10.47
C GLY A 109 -13.52 33.43 11.95
N MET A 110 -14.46 33.25 12.88
CA MET A 110 -14.19 33.40 14.30
C MET A 110 -13.14 32.38 14.78
N PRO A 111 -12.03 32.81 15.39
CA PRO A 111 -11.06 31.90 15.98
C PRO A 111 -11.65 31.25 17.23
N VAL A 112 -11.53 29.94 17.33
CA VAL A 112 -11.95 29.13 18.46
C VAL A 112 -10.79 28.25 18.89
N THR A 113 -10.48 28.23 20.18
CA THR A 113 -9.55 27.27 20.77
C THR A 113 -10.30 26.35 21.73
N LEU A 114 -10.35 25.08 21.38
CA LEU A 114 -10.94 24.03 22.20
C LEU A 114 -9.83 23.27 22.93
N ARG A 115 -10.05 23.00 24.21
CA ARG A 115 -9.26 22.09 25.03
C ARG A 115 -10.00 20.76 25.09
N PHE A 116 -9.27 19.65 24.93
CA PHE A 116 -9.84 18.31 25.04
C PHE A 116 -8.98 17.39 25.88
N ARG A 117 -9.64 16.36 26.42
CA ARG A 117 -9.00 15.32 27.22
C ARG A 117 -9.79 14.01 27.08
N TYR A 118 -9.06 12.90 26.90
CA TYR A 118 -9.63 11.55 26.85
C TYR A 118 -8.58 10.48 27.09
N THR A 119 -9.05 9.24 27.29
CA THR A 119 -8.23 8.03 27.39
C THR A 119 -8.76 7.00 26.42
N SER A 120 -7.89 6.28 25.73
CA SER A 120 -8.30 5.17 24.88
C SER A 120 -8.73 3.96 25.69
N ASP A 121 -9.59 3.12 25.12
CA ASP A 121 -9.74 1.75 25.54
C ASP A 121 -8.48 0.93 25.23
N SER A 122 -8.42 -0.31 25.66
CA SER A 122 -7.35 -1.24 25.30
C SER A 122 -7.43 -1.59 23.82
N VAL A 123 -6.56 -1.00 23.02
CA VAL A 123 -6.62 -1.07 21.56
C VAL A 123 -5.51 -1.91 20.97
N ARG A 124 -5.88 -2.81 20.06
CA ARG A 124 -4.96 -3.67 19.30
C ARG A 124 -5.42 -3.84 17.84
N THR A 125 -5.61 -2.73 17.14
CA THR A 125 -5.84 -2.76 15.69
C THR A 125 -4.51 -2.72 14.92
N ALA A 126 -4.57 -2.86 13.62
CA ALA A 126 -3.39 -2.72 12.76
C ALA A 126 -2.84 -1.28 12.72
N GLN A 127 -3.72 -0.28 12.95
CA GLN A 127 -3.40 1.15 12.81
C GLN A 127 -3.33 1.90 14.15
N LEU A 128 -3.79 1.29 15.24
CA LEU A 128 -3.70 1.82 16.59
C LEU A 128 -3.44 0.67 17.56
N ARG A 129 -2.26 0.66 18.17
CA ARG A 129 -1.83 -0.40 19.08
C ARG A 129 -0.92 0.15 20.15
N VAL A 130 -1.14 -0.31 21.39
CA VAL A 130 -0.30 0.03 22.53
C VAL A 130 0.04 -1.27 23.25
N THR A 131 1.32 -1.67 23.21
CA THR A 131 1.80 -2.91 23.84
C THR A 131 3.18 -2.73 24.43
N PRO A 132 3.63 -3.61 25.37
CA PRO A 132 4.99 -3.57 25.90
C PRO A 132 6.11 -3.72 24.87
N GLN A 133 5.82 -4.29 23.68
CA GLN A 133 6.79 -4.47 22.60
C GLN A 133 6.94 -3.20 21.75
N GLY A 134 5.97 -2.31 21.81
CA GLY A 134 5.94 -1.06 21.08
C GLY A 134 4.51 -0.56 20.90
N SER A 135 4.40 0.69 20.52
CA SER A 135 3.12 1.36 20.32
C SER A 135 3.12 2.08 18.98
N LEU A 136 1.96 2.21 18.37
CA LEU A 136 1.78 3.01 17.16
C LEU A 136 0.37 3.57 17.08
N ALA A 137 0.25 4.71 16.40
CA ALA A 137 -1.01 5.25 15.92
C ALA A 137 -0.75 5.88 14.54
N GLY A 138 -1.38 5.33 13.51
CA GLY A 138 -1.24 5.81 12.14
C GLY A 138 -2.03 7.10 11.90
N GLY A 139 -1.45 8.04 11.16
CA GLY A 139 -2.12 9.31 10.80
C GLY A 139 -3.22 9.14 9.76
N GLY A 140 -3.12 8.12 8.95
CA GLY A 140 -4.08 7.83 7.90
C GLY A 140 -5.12 6.77 8.24
N GLY A 141 -4.96 6.00 9.34
CA GLY A 141 -5.84 4.93 9.79
C GLY A 141 -6.86 5.36 10.83
N GLU A 142 -6.81 4.68 11.98
CA GLU A 142 -7.66 5.04 13.13
C GLU A 142 -7.48 6.50 13.52
N ILE A 143 -8.56 7.26 13.65
CA ILE A 143 -8.53 8.66 14.09
C ILE A 143 -8.28 8.72 15.59
N TRP A 144 -7.03 8.79 15.99
CA TRP A 144 -6.62 8.71 17.38
C TRP A 144 -6.57 10.06 18.11
N TYR A 145 -6.75 11.19 17.41
CA TYR A 145 -6.91 12.54 17.96
C TYR A 145 -8.10 13.25 17.31
N PRO A 146 -8.79 14.19 17.97
CA PRO A 146 -9.99 14.80 17.41
C PRO A 146 -9.67 15.59 16.15
N ARG A 147 -10.25 15.21 14.99
CA ARG A 147 -10.07 15.89 13.69
C ARG A 147 -11.35 16.61 13.28
N LEU A 148 -11.22 17.71 12.54
CA LEU A 148 -12.36 18.43 11.96
C LEU A 148 -13.06 17.62 10.88
N ALA A 149 -12.30 16.84 10.09
CA ALA A 149 -12.78 15.87 9.13
C ALA A 149 -11.71 14.83 8.90
N PHE A 150 -12.07 13.72 8.29
CA PHE A 150 -11.14 12.59 8.08
C PHE A 150 -9.86 13.01 7.33
N ASP A 151 -9.99 13.78 6.24
CA ASP A 151 -8.89 14.18 5.37
C ASP A 151 -8.34 15.58 5.69
N THR A 152 -8.51 16.11 6.92
CA THR A 152 -7.97 17.40 7.33
C THR A 152 -6.49 17.29 7.66
N LEU A 153 -5.66 18.15 7.04
CA LEU A 153 -4.26 18.34 7.42
C LEU A 153 -4.17 19.41 8.52
N ALA A 154 -3.26 19.22 9.46
CA ALA A 154 -3.07 20.10 10.59
C ALA A 154 -1.59 20.39 10.85
N THR A 155 -1.32 21.53 11.49
CA THR A 155 -0.02 21.85 12.09
C THR A 155 -0.09 21.67 13.60
N GLY A 156 1.06 21.73 14.28
CA GLY A 156 1.04 21.71 15.74
C GLY A 156 2.34 21.31 16.42
N ILE A 157 2.22 21.16 17.74
CA ILE A 157 3.26 20.59 18.60
C ILE A 157 2.72 19.30 19.20
N LEU A 158 3.47 18.22 19.04
CA LEU A 158 3.15 16.91 19.57
C LEU A 158 4.16 16.57 20.67
N ARG A 159 3.71 16.37 21.89
CA ARG A 159 4.54 15.88 23.00
C ARG A 159 4.16 14.44 23.34
N PHE A 160 5.18 13.62 23.52
CA PHE A 160 5.02 12.20 23.85
C PHE A 160 5.78 11.87 25.13
N HIS A 161 5.13 11.13 26.02
CA HIS A 161 5.68 10.60 27.26
C HIS A 161 5.61 9.08 27.20
N VAL A 162 6.74 8.43 26.92
CA VAL A 162 6.86 6.98 26.76
C VAL A 162 7.68 6.36 27.89
N PRO A 163 7.64 5.04 28.12
CA PRO A 163 8.53 4.37 29.06
C PRO A 163 10.00 4.69 28.81
N ARG A 164 10.78 4.80 29.87
CA ARG A 164 12.21 5.12 29.78
C ARG A 164 12.94 4.13 28.85
N GLY A 165 13.75 4.68 27.96
CA GLY A 165 14.53 3.93 26.97
C GLY A 165 13.77 3.57 25.69
N GLU A 166 12.49 3.94 25.57
CA GLU A 166 11.83 3.96 24.26
C GLU A 166 12.17 5.24 23.51
N THR A 167 12.18 5.14 22.19
CA THR A 167 12.32 6.26 21.25
C THR A 167 11.00 6.45 20.52
N VAL A 168 10.60 7.71 20.29
CA VAL A 168 9.42 8.05 19.50
C VAL A 168 9.84 8.52 18.12
N ILE A 169 9.12 8.05 17.09
CA ILE A 169 9.16 8.58 15.73
C ILE A 169 7.78 9.16 15.44
N SER A 170 7.72 10.40 14.95
CA SER A 170 6.47 11.09 14.63
C SER A 170 6.66 12.08 13.50
N ASN A 171 5.57 12.70 13.07
CA ASN A 171 5.58 13.75 12.05
C ASN A 171 6.31 15.00 12.55
N GLY A 172 6.95 15.70 11.62
CA GLY A 172 7.60 16.98 11.88
C GLY A 172 9.05 16.86 12.34
N SER A 173 9.58 17.96 12.89
CA SER A 173 10.96 18.04 13.37
C SER A 173 11.02 17.82 14.87
N LEU A 174 11.92 16.97 15.33
CA LEU A 174 12.22 16.78 16.74
C LEU A 174 12.77 18.09 17.32
N VAL A 175 12.11 18.64 18.34
CA VAL A 175 12.48 19.91 19.01
C VAL A 175 12.81 19.73 20.50
N GLU A 176 12.43 18.59 21.07
CA GLU A 176 12.69 18.26 22.46
C GLU A 176 12.92 16.76 22.62
N GLU A 177 14.00 16.39 23.33
CA GLU A 177 14.29 15.02 23.74
C GLU A 177 14.90 15.07 25.14
N THR A 178 14.18 14.59 26.14
CA THR A 178 14.62 14.56 27.55
C THR A 178 14.18 13.25 28.20
N SER A 179 14.68 12.97 29.41
CA SER A 179 14.26 11.80 30.19
C SER A 179 14.32 12.09 31.67
N ASP A 180 13.37 11.53 32.41
CA ASP A 180 13.43 11.43 33.87
C ASP A 180 13.73 10.01 34.35
N SER A 181 13.50 9.68 35.60
CA SER A 181 13.75 8.35 36.16
C SER A 181 12.85 7.27 35.60
N THR A 182 11.68 7.61 35.07
CA THR A 182 10.61 6.67 34.64
C THR A 182 10.25 6.75 33.17
N ARG A 183 10.47 7.90 32.54
CA ARG A 183 9.98 8.20 31.20
C ARG A 183 11.03 8.87 30.33
N SER A 184 10.86 8.69 29.02
CA SER A 184 11.48 9.52 27.98
C SER A 184 10.40 10.45 27.40
N HIS A 185 10.79 11.68 27.08
CA HIS A 185 9.92 12.76 26.61
C HIS A 185 10.41 13.26 25.27
N PHE A 186 9.51 13.37 24.31
CA PHE A 186 9.81 13.84 22.95
C PHE A 186 8.83 14.92 22.54
N GLY A 187 9.34 16.00 21.95
CA GLY A 187 8.53 17.07 21.37
C GLY A 187 8.80 17.18 19.87
N PHE A 188 7.74 17.20 19.06
CA PHE A 188 7.82 17.38 17.63
C PHE A 188 7.06 18.61 17.20
N ARG A 189 7.64 19.39 16.26
CA ARG A 189 6.98 20.54 15.62
C ARG A 189 6.58 20.17 14.19
N VAL A 190 5.29 20.16 13.92
CA VAL A 190 4.71 19.94 12.60
C VAL A 190 4.37 21.30 11.99
N SER A 191 5.23 21.81 11.12
CA SER A 191 5.09 23.14 10.50
C SER A 191 4.36 23.13 9.17
N SER A 192 4.28 21.98 8.52
CA SER A 192 3.51 21.75 7.30
C SER A 192 2.29 20.90 7.61
N GLY A 193 1.21 21.06 6.86
CA GLY A 193 0.01 20.28 7.07
C GLY A 193 0.29 18.77 7.01
N ALA A 194 -0.13 18.03 8.05
CA ALA A 194 -0.01 16.59 8.15
C ALA A 194 -1.22 15.97 8.86
N ARG A 195 -1.46 14.69 8.64
CA ARG A 195 -2.21 13.84 9.56
C ARG A 195 -1.20 13.26 10.54
N PHE A 196 -1.45 13.40 11.83
CA PHE A 196 -0.48 13.01 12.84
C PHE A 196 -0.48 11.51 13.07
N GLY A 197 0.71 10.92 13.07
CA GLY A 197 0.98 9.55 13.43
C GLY A 197 2.23 9.46 14.28
N PHE A 198 2.41 8.35 14.99
CA PHE A 198 3.63 8.05 15.73
C PHE A 198 3.85 6.56 15.89
N THR A 199 5.09 6.20 16.20
CA THR A 199 5.44 4.90 16.77
C THR A 199 6.43 5.08 17.91
N SER A 200 6.39 4.20 18.92
CA SER A 200 7.37 4.13 19.98
C SER A 200 7.77 2.69 20.30
N ALA A 201 9.06 2.47 20.50
CA ALA A 201 9.62 1.20 20.97
C ALA A 201 11.08 1.42 21.44
N ARG A 202 11.71 0.34 21.92
CA ARG A 202 13.16 0.31 22.17
C ARG A 202 13.90 0.08 20.87
N TYR A 203 14.10 1.16 20.12
CA TYR A 203 14.75 1.11 18.81
C TYR A 203 16.28 1.20 18.88
N LEU A 204 16.94 0.46 18.00
CA LEU A 204 18.30 0.74 17.57
C LEU A 204 18.23 1.70 16.38
N ARG A 205 18.89 2.84 16.50
CA ARG A 205 18.84 3.91 15.52
C ARG A 205 20.09 3.90 14.64
N TYR A 206 19.89 3.83 13.32
CA TYR A 206 20.91 3.99 12.30
C TYR A 206 20.62 5.25 11.50
N VAL A 207 21.61 6.08 11.22
CA VAL A 207 21.42 7.36 10.54
C VAL A 207 22.46 7.54 9.44
N LEU A 208 22.00 7.87 8.26
CA LEU A 208 22.83 8.41 7.19
C LEU A 208 22.74 9.95 7.28
N PRO A 209 23.81 10.62 7.76
CA PRO A 209 23.81 12.07 7.93
C PRO A 209 23.91 12.78 6.57
N GLY A 210 23.55 14.07 6.52
CA GLY A 210 23.63 14.91 5.34
C GLY A 210 22.59 16.04 5.39
N GLU A 211 22.49 16.81 4.32
CA GLU A 211 21.46 17.85 4.20
C GLU A 211 20.04 17.27 4.28
N LYS A 212 19.88 16.04 3.82
CA LYS A 212 18.62 15.28 3.83
C LYS A 212 18.80 13.96 4.56
N PRO A 213 18.88 13.97 5.89
CA PRO A 213 19.17 12.77 6.67
C PRO A 213 18.08 11.70 6.48
N VAL A 214 18.55 10.44 6.45
CA VAL A 214 17.70 9.25 6.45
C VAL A 214 17.98 8.48 7.72
N ALA A 215 16.94 8.00 8.39
CA ALA A 215 17.07 7.19 9.59
C ALA A 215 16.35 5.84 9.42
N LEU A 216 16.96 4.80 10.00
CA LEU A 216 16.38 3.47 10.10
C LEU A 216 16.33 3.08 11.58
N TYR A 217 15.15 2.72 12.05
CA TYR A 217 14.90 2.32 13.43
C TYR A 217 14.52 0.85 13.45
N LEU A 218 15.35 0.03 14.08
CA LEU A 218 15.18 -1.43 14.13
C LEU A 218 14.93 -1.91 15.55
N LEU A 219 14.08 -2.91 15.72
CA LEU A 219 13.82 -3.54 17.01
C LEU A 219 14.95 -4.47 17.45
N LYS A 220 15.81 -4.90 16.52
CA LYS A 220 16.99 -5.75 16.76
C LYS A 220 18.16 -5.32 15.88
N SER A 221 19.38 -5.61 16.31
CA SER A 221 20.57 -5.40 15.47
C SER A 221 20.56 -6.34 14.26
N ARG A 222 20.97 -5.79 13.11
CA ARG A 222 21.04 -6.51 11.83
C ARG A 222 22.32 -6.17 11.08
N PRO A 223 22.98 -7.17 10.47
CA PRO A 223 24.22 -6.92 9.71
C PRO A 223 23.99 -6.16 8.41
N ASP A 224 22.77 -6.17 7.87
CA ASP A 224 22.37 -5.51 6.62
C ASP A 224 21.75 -4.10 6.83
N ALA A 225 21.77 -3.57 8.06
CA ALA A 225 21.18 -2.28 8.39
C ALA A 225 21.73 -1.12 7.53
N ASP A 226 23.05 -1.06 7.33
CA ASP A 226 23.68 -0.03 6.50
C ASP A 226 23.25 -0.15 5.02
N SER A 227 23.15 -1.37 4.50
CA SER A 227 22.68 -1.61 3.14
C SER A 227 21.23 -1.15 2.95
N MET A 228 20.34 -1.44 3.92
CA MET A 228 18.98 -0.94 3.91
C MET A 228 18.92 0.59 3.96
N LEU A 229 19.74 1.21 4.81
CA LEU A 229 19.80 2.66 4.96
C LEU A 229 20.23 3.36 3.67
N HIS A 230 21.28 2.86 3.00
CA HIS A 230 21.73 3.38 1.71
C HIS A 230 20.67 3.17 0.59
N ARG A 231 19.96 2.04 0.63
CA ARG A 231 18.85 1.78 -0.29
C ARG A 231 17.72 2.79 -0.15
N ILE A 232 17.29 3.10 1.08
CA ILE A 232 16.27 4.12 1.35
C ILE A 232 16.72 5.49 0.82
N ALA A 233 17.97 5.87 1.07
CA ALA A 233 18.53 7.15 0.59
C ALA A 233 18.56 7.23 -0.94
N SER A 234 18.98 6.15 -1.61
CA SER A 234 19.03 6.08 -3.08
C SER A 234 17.63 6.16 -3.71
N LEU A 235 16.65 5.46 -3.13
CA LEU A 235 15.26 5.51 -3.58
C LEU A 235 14.64 6.90 -3.37
N ARG A 236 14.90 7.53 -2.22
CA ARG A 236 14.50 8.92 -1.98
C ARG A 236 15.05 9.85 -3.05
N ALA A 237 16.35 9.79 -3.33
CA ALA A 237 17.00 10.63 -4.33
C ALA A 237 16.43 10.40 -5.73
N ALA A 238 16.14 9.16 -6.10
CA ALA A 238 15.50 8.82 -7.37
C ALA A 238 14.09 9.43 -7.49
N LEU A 239 13.27 9.33 -6.45
CA LEU A 239 11.92 9.88 -6.43
C LEU A 239 11.90 11.41 -6.36
N GLU A 240 12.87 12.05 -5.69
CA GLU A 240 13.04 13.50 -5.73
C GLU A 240 13.36 14.01 -7.14
N LYS A 241 14.05 13.22 -7.95
CA LYS A 241 14.29 13.54 -9.36
C LYS A 241 13.01 13.48 -10.19
N GLU A 242 12.12 12.54 -9.90
CA GLU A 242 10.82 12.39 -10.59
C GLU A 242 9.81 13.45 -10.15
N PHE A 243 9.60 13.61 -8.84
CA PHE A 243 8.51 14.38 -8.26
C PHE A 243 8.91 15.76 -7.73
N GLY A 244 10.20 16.08 -7.72
CA GLY A 244 10.73 17.28 -7.07
C GLY A 244 11.13 17.04 -5.60
N PRO A 245 11.67 18.05 -4.92
CA PRO A 245 12.14 17.92 -3.55
C PRO A 245 11.08 17.30 -2.63
N MET A 246 11.51 16.35 -1.80
CA MET A 246 10.63 15.77 -0.79
C MET A 246 10.13 16.88 0.14
N PRO A 247 8.83 16.91 0.46
CA PRO A 247 8.27 17.95 1.34
C PRO A 247 8.89 18.00 2.73
N GLN A 248 9.45 16.86 3.20
CA GLN A 248 10.11 16.75 4.50
C GLN A 248 11.62 16.85 4.38
N SER A 249 12.27 17.52 5.33
CA SER A 249 13.73 17.66 5.39
C SER A 249 14.43 16.34 5.71
N SER A 250 13.77 15.43 6.43
CA SER A 250 14.28 14.11 6.83
C SER A 250 13.27 13.02 6.50
N TYR A 251 13.73 11.77 6.41
CA TYR A 251 12.87 10.61 6.22
C TYR A 251 13.31 9.46 7.11
N ALA A 252 12.36 8.77 7.71
CA ALA A 252 12.64 7.66 8.59
C ALA A 252 11.88 6.40 8.16
N VAL A 253 12.49 5.23 8.40
CA VAL A 253 11.82 3.93 8.34
C VAL A 253 11.91 3.31 9.72
N ALA A 254 10.78 2.89 10.26
CA ALA A 254 10.69 2.26 11.57
C ALA A 254 10.11 0.85 11.45
N GLU A 255 10.86 -0.13 11.96
CA GLU A 255 10.38 -1.51 12.09
C GLU A 255 9.25 -1.59 13.10
N VAL A 256 8.16 -2.27 12.72
CA VAL A 256 7.05 -2.62 13.62
C VAL A 256 6.74 -4.12 13.51
N ASP A 257 6.31 -4.73 14.62
CA ASP A 257 6.04 -6.18 14.69
C ASP A 257 4.55 -6.44 14.95
N PHE A 258 3.72 -5.93 14.06
CA PHE A 258 2.28 -5.94 14.28
C PHE A 258 1.46 -6.51 13.12
N GLY A 259 2.11 -6.99 12.06
CA GLY A 259 1.43 -7.52 10.87
C GLY A 259 0.63 -6.45 10.12
N VAL A 260 1.08 -5.21 10.18
CA VAL A 260 0.40 -4.06 9.52
C VAL A 260 0.74 -3.92 8.04
N GLY A 261 1.70 -4.71 7.53
CA GLY A 261 2.26 -4.50 6.21
C GLY A 261 3.15 -3.27 6.16
N GLY A 262 2.93 -2.38 5.23
CA GLY A 262 3.56 -1.07 5.14
C GLY A 262 2.55 0.04 5.39
N THR A 263 2.94 1.09 6.07
CA THR A 263 2.10 2.27 6.28
C THR A 263 2.95 3.53 6.18
N SER A 264 2.69 4.32 5.16
CA SER A 264 3.37 5.60 4.95
C SER A 264 2.72 6.73 5.71
N GLU A 265 3.54 7.44 6.43
CA GLU A 265 3.20 8.64 7.18
C GLU A 265 3.94 9.85 6.59
N TYR A 266 3.52 11.05 6.94
CA TYR A 266 4.24 12.25 6.53
C TYR A 266 5.59 12.33 7.23
N GLY A 267 6.66 11.97 6.51
CA GLY A 267 8.04 12.01 6.98
C GLY A 267 8.62 10.68 7.46
N PHE A 268 7.82 9.63 7.56
CA PHE A 268 8.31 8.31 7.93
C PHE A 268 7.43 7.16 7.39
N PHE A 269 7.98 5.97 7.40
CA PHE A 269 7.33 4.73 7.00
C PHE A 269 7.41 3.70 8.12
N LEU A 270 6.27 3.08 8.43
CA LEU A 270 6.17 1.95 9.35
C LEU A 270 6.30 0.66 8.55
N ALA A 271 7.42 -0.03 8.68
CA ALA A 271 7.71 -1.27 7.99
C ALA A 271 7.44 -2.48 8.91
N ASP A 272 6.51 -3.34 8.53
CA ASP A 272 6.36 -4.62 9.24
C ASP A 272 7.66 -5.42 9.22
N ARG A 273 7.93 -6.14 10.31
CA ARG A 273 9.12 -6.99 10.44
C ARG A 273 9.33 -7.90 9.24
N SER A 274 8.28 -8.45 8.65
CA SER A 274 8.40 -9.34 7.49
C SER A 274 9.05 -8.68 6.28
N TYR A 275 8.94 -7.37 6.11
CA TYR A 275 9.63 -6.60 5.07
C TYR A 275 11.06 -6.26 5.45
N VAL A 276 11.28 -5.96 6.72
CA VAL A 276 12.63 -5.75 7.27
C VAL A 276 13.46 -7.05 7.14
N ASP A 277 12.86 -8.20 7.42
CA ASP A 277 13.49 -9.52 7.27
C ASP A 277 13.86 -9.84 5.82
N GLN A 278 13.15 -9.29 4.85
CA GLN A 278 13.47 -9.35 3.42
C GLN A 278 14.48 -8.28 2.97
N GLY A 279 15.04 -7.50 3.90
CA GLY A 279 16.00 -6.43 3.62
C GLY A 279 15.36 -5.19 2.99
N LEU A 280 14.08 -4.93 3.23
CA LEU A 280 13.32 -3.81 2.67
C LEU A 280 13.36 -3.80 1.12
N PRO A 281 12.59 -4.64 0.44
CA PRO A 281 12.61 -4.76 -1.02
C PRO A 281 12.36 -3.44 -1.74
N VAL A 282 13.13 -3.16 -2.79
CA VAL A 282 13.04 -1.90 -3.56
C VAL A 282 11.62 -1.57 -4.02
N PRO A 283 10.82 -2.52 -4.58
CA PRO A 283 9.46 -2.18 -4.99
C PRO A 283 8.57 -1.72 -3.83
N LEU A 284 8.71 -2.32 -2.65
CA LEU A 284 7.95 -1.89 -1.48
C LEU A 284 8.36 -0.49 -1.03
N ILE A 285 9.65 -0.31 -0.74
CA ILE A 285 10.14 0.96 -0.18
C ILE A 285 10.00 2.10 -1.19
N GLY A 286 10.22 1.85 -2.48
CA GLY A 286 10.01 2.84 -3.53
C GLY A 286 8.57 3.31 -3.63
N HIS A 287 7.60 2.40 -3.47
CA HIS A 287 6.18 2.71 -3.41
C HIS A 287 5.86 3.57 -2.19
N GLU A 288 6.28 3.14 -1.02
CA GLU A 288 5.99 3.84 0.23
C GLU A 288 6.65 5.22 0.33
N ILE A 289 7.87 5.39 -0.19
CA ILE A 289 8.47 6.72 -0.31
C ILE A 289 7.67 7.60 -1.29
N GLY A 290 7.09 7.03 -2.35
CA GLY A 290 6.22 7.73 -3.30
C GLY A 290 5.04 8.43 -2.63
N HIS A 291 4.52 7.86 -1.55
CA HIS A 291 3.47 8.47 -0.74
C HIS A 291 3.88 9.76 -0.02
N ALA A 292 5.17 10.09 0.09
CA ALA A 292 5.60 11.38 0.64
C ALA A 292 5.04 12.57 -0.16
N TRP A 293 4.74 12.38 -1.45
CA TRP A 293 4.06 13.36 -2.30
C TRP A 293 2.57 13.04 -2.49
N TRP A 294 2.24 11.77 -2.82
CA TRP A 294 0.92 11.34 -3.26
C TRP A 294 0.17 10.57 -2.17
N GLY A 295 -0.89 11.16 -1.64
CA GLY A 295 -1.70 10.60 -0.55
C GLY A 295 -1.40 11.18 0.83
N THR A 296 -0.19 11.76 1.06
CA THR A 296 0.13 12.46 2.30
C THR A 296 0.22 13.96 2.12
N ARG A 297 0.83 14.45 1.05
CA ARG A 297 0.95 15.89 0.72
C ARG A 297 -0.17 16.36 -0.20
N ILE A 298 -0.38 15.65 -1.31
CA ILE A 298 -1.55 15.85 -2.16
C ILE A 298 -2.65 14.94 -1.65
N LEU A 299 -3.70 15.54 -1.10
CA LEU A 299 -4.89 14.81 -0.74
C LEU A 299 -5.75 14.55 -1.99
N THR A 300 -6.65 13.58 -1.90
CA THR A 300 -7.52 13.24 -3.02
C THR A 300 -8.98 13.45 -2.64
N LYS A 301 -9.74 14.09 -3.54
CA LYS A 301 -11.19 14.21 -3.39
C LYS A 301 -11.84 12.82 -3.48
N PRO A 302 -12.90 12.55 -2.72
CA PRO A 302 -13.72 11.37 -2.93
C PRO A 302 -14.24 11.31 -4.37
N GLY A 303 -14.31 10.11 -4.95
CA GLY A 303 -14.82 9.91 -6.30
C GLY A 303 -14.05 8.89 -7.12
N PRO A 304 -14.39 8.74 -8.41
CA PRO A 304 -13.69 7.81 -9.30
C PRO A 304 -12.22 8.21 -9.45
N GLY A 305 -11.36 7.21 -9.65
CA GLY A 305 -9.93 7.42 -9.84
C GLY A 305 -9.13 7.86 -8.61
N ARG A 306 -9.77 8.03 -7.44
CA ARG A 306 -9.09 8.44 -6.21
C ARG A 306 -7.85 7.58 -5.89
N THR A 307 -8.00 6.27 -5.96
CA THR A 307 -6.90 5.32 -5.67
C THR A 307 -5.79 5.34 -6.71
N LEU A 308 -6.06 5.75 -7.95
CA LEU A 308 -5.00 5.97 -8.93
C LEU A 308 -4.08 7.11 -8.50
N LEU A 309 -4.66 8.20 -7.97
CA LEU A 309 -3.90 9.39 -7.55
C LEU A 309 -3.03 9.14 -6.31
N THR A 310 -3.40 8.19 -5.47
CA THR A 310 -2.59 7.79 -4.30
C THR A 310 -1.69 6.63 -4.66
N GLU A 311 -2.26 5.46 -4.83
CA GLU A 311 -1.58 4.18 -5.01
C GLU A 311 -0.93 4.02 -6.38
N GLY A 312 -1.66 4.40 -7.44
CA GLY A 312 -1.19 4.24 -8.81
C GLY A 312 0.02 5.12 -9.11
N ILE A 313 0.02 6.38 -8.64
CA ILE A 313 1.17 7.27 -8.86
C ILE A 313 2.34 6.91 -7.93
N ALA A 314 2.10 6.47 -6.70
CA ALA A 314 3.16 5.94 -5.83
C ALA A 314 3.84 4.71 -6.47
N SER A 315 3.04 3.78 -7.04
CA SER A 315 3.56 2.62 -7.78
C SER A 315 4.25 3.01 -9.11
N PHE A 316 3.81 4.08 -9.78
CA PHE A 316 4.52 4.64 -10.92
C PHE A 316 5.89 5.20 -10.50
N GLY A 317 5.95 5.93 -9.39
CA GLY A 317 7.22 6.37 -8.79
C GLY A 317 8.13 5.20 -8.44
N MET A 318 7.59 4.13 -7.88
CA MET A 318 8.33 2.91 -7.56
C MET A 318 9.03 2.32 -8.77
N ILE A 319 8.35 2.18 -9.93
CA ILE A 319 8.97 1.61 -11.13
C ILE A 319 10.09 2.51 -11.68
N ARG A 320 9.94 3.85 -11.53
CA ARG A 320 10.97 4.82 -11.89
C ARG A 320 12.19 4.73 -10.97
N ALA A 321 11.95 4.58 -9.67
CA ALA A 321 13.00 4.41 -8.67
C ALA A 321 13.72 3.06 -8.84
N LEU A 322 12.98 1.98 -9.15
CA LEU A 322 13.56 0.67 -9.46
C LEU A 322 14.50 0.77 -10.67
N GLU A 323 14.07 1.45 -11.74
CA GLU A 323 14.92 1.68 -12.93
C GLU A 323 16.20 2.46 -12.58
N ALA A 324 16.08 3.47 -11.72
CA ALA A 324 17.20 4.32 -11.32
C ALA A 324 18.20 3.60 -10.40
N VAL A 325 17.75 2.72 -9.51
CA VAL A 325 18.58 2.08 -8.48
C VAL A 325 19.11 0.73 -8.94
N GLU A 326 18.29 -0.08 -9.61
CA GLU A 326 18.66 -1.43 -10.05
C GLU A 326 18.82 -1.56 -11.58
N GLY A 327 18.52 -0.49 -12.31
CA GLY A 327 18.74 -0.42 -13.75
C GLY A 327 17.53 -0.82 -14.61
N ALA A 328 17.64 -0.55 -15.91
CA ALA A 328 16.58 -0.77 -16.88
C ALA A 328 16.13 -2.24 -16.99
N THR A 329 17.03 -3.19 -16.76
CA THR A 329 16.72 -4.63 -16.78
C THR A 329 15.78 -5.01 -15.63
N ALA A 330 16.00 -4.50 -14.42
CA ALA A 330 15.12 -4.75 -13.28
C ALA A 330 13.71 -4.20 -13.54
N ALA A 331 13.59 -2.98 -14.04
CA ALA A 331 12.32 -2.37 -14.41
C ALA A 331 11.62 -3.12 -15.56
N LYS A 332 12.38 -3.62 -16.55
CA LYS A 332 11.85 -4.51 -17.59
C LYS A 332 11.30 -5.81 -17.00
N ASN A 333 12.09 -6.49 -16.18
CA ASN A 333 11.67 -7.73 -15.53
C ASN A 333 10.41 -7.52 -14.68
N PHE A 334 10.27 -6.37 -14.02
CA PHE A 334 9.06 -6.05 -13.28
C PHE A 334 7.84 -5.89 -14.20
N ARG A 335 7.98 -5.20 -15.34
CA ARG A 335 6.91 -5.09 -16.36
C ARG A 335 6.53 -6.45 -16.94
N GLN A 336 7.48 -7.34 -17.09
CA GLN A 336 7.26 -8.72 -17.58
C GLN A 336 6.77 -9.69 -16.51
N SER A 337 6.66 -9.24 -15.26
CA SER A 337 6.35 -10.07 -14.08
C SER A 337 7.41 -11.14 -13.78
N GLU A 338 8.65 -10.88 -14.18
CA GLU A 338 9.82 -11.74 -13.98
C GLU A 338 10.75 -11.24 -12.86
N TYR A 339 10.49 -10.06 -12.32
CA TYR A 339 11.23 -9.55 -11.17
C TYR A 339 10.93 -10.40 -9.93
N PRO A 340 11.92 -10.79 -9.11
CA PRO A 340 11.71 -11.62 -7.94
C PRO A 340 10.63 -11.08 -7.01
N GLY A 341 9.65 -11.90 -6.68
CA GLY A 341 8.52 -11.53 -5.81
C GLY A 341 7.41 -10.70 -6.47
N SER A 342 7.57 -10.20 -7.70
CA SER A 342 6.58 -9.35 -8.37
C SER A 342 5.31 -10.08 -8.82
N GLN A 343 5.35 -11.40 -8.98
CA GLN A 343 4.24 -12.17 -9.56
C GLN A 343 2.91 -12.04 -8.81
N ASN A 344 2.97 -11.73 -7.51
CA ASN A 344 1.80 -11.60 -6.63
C ASN A 344 1.68 -10.21 -5.99
N SER A 345 2.47 -9.22 -6.41
CA SER A 345 2.47 -7.90 -5.82
C SER A 345 2.82 -6.81 -6.83
N GLY A 346 1.79 -6.11 -7.30
CA GLY A 346 1.92 -4.92 -8.11
C GLY A 346 2.27 -5.13 -9.59
N SER A 347 2.44 -6.36 -10.06
CA SER A 347 2.87 -6.65 -11.43
C SER A 347 1.69 -6.81 -12.42
N PRO A 348 1.95 -6.77 -13.74
CA PRO A 348 0.95 -7.11 -14.75
C PRO A 348 0.34 -8.50 -14.58
N ALA A 349 1.09 -9.52 -14.15
CA ALA A 349 0.54 -10.85 -13.90
C ALA A 349 -0.56 -10.83 -12.84
N GLU A 350 -0.38 -10.06 -11.77
CA GLU A 350 -1.42 -9.89 -10.76
C GLU A 350 -2.66 -9.20 -11.34
N TYR A 351 -2.47 -8.13 -12.14
CA TYR A 351 -3.59 -7.50 -12.84
C TYR A 351 -4.39 -8.51 -13.67
N PHE A 352 -3.70 -9.31 -14.48
CA PHE A 352 -4.36 -10.30 -15.34
C PHE A 352 -5.04 -11.42 -14.54
N ASN A 353 -4.51 -11.81 -13.40
CA ASN A 353 -5.18 -12.73 -12.48
C ASN A 353 -6.50 -12.14 -11.97
N LEU A 354 -6.52 -10.86 -11.59
CA LEU A 354 -7.73 -10.14 -11.15
C LEU A 354 -8.74 -9.98 -12.30
N ALA A 355 -8.27 -9.66 -13.50
CA ALA A 355 -9.11 -9.52 -14.69
C ALA A 355 -9.75 -10.86 -15.06
N ALA A 356 -8.98 -11.95 -15.12
CA ALA A 356 -9.49 -13.29 -15.38
C ALA A 356 -10.48 -13.79 -14.31
N ALA A 357 -10.28 -13.37 -13.06
CA ALA A 357 -11.21 -13.65 -11.95
C ALA A 357 -12.49 -12.80 -11.98
N GLY A 358 -12.64 -11.84 -12.91
CA GLY A 358 -13.81 -10.95 -13.01
C GLY A 358 -13.89 -9.88 -11.92
N ILE A 359 -12.74 -9.59 -11.28
CA ILE A 359 -12.66 -8.60 -10.19
C ILE A 359 -12.41 -7.20 -10.74
N GLU A 360 -11.89 -7.08 -11.95
CA GLU A 360 -11.54 -5.81 -12.58
C GLU A 360 -12.70 -4.81 -12.62
N ARG A 361 -12.37 -3.52 -12.42
CA ARG A 361 -13.29 -2.36 -12.55
C ARG A 361 -12.58 -1.22 -13.29
N PRO A 362 -13.32 -0.38 -14.05
CA PRO A 362 -12.74 0.77 -14.74
C PRO A 362 -12.29 1.83 -13.73
N ILE A 363 -11.04 2.31 -13.87
CA ILE A 363 -10.42 3.21 -12.88
C ILE A 363 -11.10 4.58 -12.88
N ALA A 364 -11.44 5.12 -14.07
CA ALA A 364 -11.91 6.50 -14.21
C ALA A 364 -13.38 6.71 -13.86
N SER A 365 -14.20 5.67 -13.85
CA SER A 365 -15.66 5.82 -13.70
C SER A 365 -16.25 5.05 -12.52
N PHE A 366 -15.56 4.06 -11.98
CA PHE A 366 -16.08 3.27 -10.87
C PHE A 366 -15.96 4.00 -9.54
N VAL A 367 -17.05 4.09 -8.80
CA VAL A 367 -17.11 4.65 -7.44
C VAL A 367 -17.38 3.50 -6.47
N PRO A 368 -16.43 3.12 -5.64
CA PRO A 368 -16.61 2.02 -4.69
C PRO A 368 -17.60 2.40 -3.60
N LYS A 369 -18.48 1.46 -3.23
CA LYS A 369 -19.53 1.61 -2.22
C LYS A 369 -19.34 0.71 -1.00
N SER A 370 -18.38 -0.16 -1.03
CA SER A 370 -18.06 -1.10 0.05
C SER A 370 -16.55 -1.20 0.26
N GLN A 371 -16.15 -1.69 1.43
CA GLN A 371 -14.74 -1.96 1.74
C GLN A 371 -14.12 -2.93 0.72
N TYR A 372 -14.85 -3.95 0.31
CA TYR A 372 -14.42 -4.88 -0.73
C TYR A 372 -14.09 -4.17 -2.05
N GLU A 373 -14.96 -3.27 -2.51
CA GLU A 373 -14.77 -2.52 -3.74
C GLU A 373 -13.64 -1.50 -3.66
N ILE A 374 -13.46 -0.91 -2.48
CA ILE A 374 -12.32 0.00 -2.22
C ILE A 374 -11.00 -0.75 -2.35
N LEU A 375 -10.90 -1.93 -1.75
CA LEU A 375 -9.72 -2.79 -1.86
C LEU A 375 -9.52 -3.32 -3.29
N THR A 376 -10.61 -3.56 -4.02
CA THR A 376 -10.55 -3.83 -5.47
C THR A 376 -9.87 -2.67 -6.21
N MET A 377 -10.31 -1.44 -5.99
CA MET A 377 -9.73 -0.27 -6.65
C MET A 377 -8.28 -0.02 -6.25
N HIS A 378 -7.94 -0.28 -4.99
CA HIS A 378 -6.56 -0.23 -4.52
C HIS A 378 -5.68 -1.23 -5.29
N ARG A 379 -6.10 -2.49 -5.44
CA ARG A 379 -5.35 -3.48 -6.21
C ARG A 379 -5.26 -3.12 -7.70
N MET A 380 -6.34 -2.56 -8.28
CA MET A 380 -6.32 -2.07 -9.65
C MET A 380 -5.32 -0.93 -9.84
N ALA A 381 -5.26 0.02 -8.91
CA ALA A 381 -4.31 1.12 -8.96
C ALA A 381 -2.85 0.65 -8.87
N ASN A 382 -2.58 -0.31 -7.96
CA ASN A 382 -1.23 -0.85 -7.73
C ASN A 382 -0.75 -1.82 -8.81
N THR A 383 -1.61 -2.29 -9.68
CA THR A 383 -1.25 -3.23 -10.76
C THR A 383 -1.38 -2.57 -12.13
N ARG A 384 -2.62 -2.30 -12.56
CA ARG A 384 -2.91 -1.66 -13.85
C ARG A 384 -2.57 -0.17 -13.84
N GLY A 385 -2.90 0.55 -12.75
CA GLY A 385 -2.81 2.01 -12.70
C GLY A 385 -1.43 2.55 -13.02
N TRP A 386 -0.39 2.06 -12.35
CA TRP A 386 0.97 2.51 -12.62
C TRP A 386 1.43 2.17 -14.05
N PHE A 387 1.00 1.01 -14.58
CA PHE A 387 1.38 0.61 -15.92
C PHE A 387 0.79 1.57 -16.95
N LEU A 388 -0.46 1.97 -16.78
CA LEU A 388 -1.11 2.97 -17.63
C LEU A 388 -0.43 4.34 -17.53
N LEU A 389 -0.02 4.75 -16.32
CA LEU A 389 0.76 5.98 -16.14
C LEU A 389 2.13 5.89 -16.84
N ASN A 390 2.77 4.72 -16.81
CA ASN A 390 4.02 4.52 -17.56
C ASN A 390 3.80 4.59 -19.09
N MET A 391 2.70 4.01 -19.60
CA MET A 391 2.33 4.15 -21.00
C MET A 391 2.03 5.62 -21.37
N LEU A 392 1.26 6.33 -20.54
CA LEU A 392 0.94 7.74 -20.74
C LEU A 392 2.19 8.62 -20.72
N SER A 393 3.13 8.35 -19.81
CA SER A 393 4.43 9.03 -19.76
C SER A 393 5.25 8.84 -21.04
N ARG A 394 5.21 7.66 -21.64
CA ARG A 394 5.86 7.40 -22.94
C ARG A 394 5.15 8.12 -24.08
N GLU A 395 3.83 8.14 -24.04
CA GLU A 395 3.00 8.80 -25.05
C GLU A 395 3.25 10.32 -25.07
N ILE A 396 3.27 10.97 -23.93
CA ILE A 396 3.52 12.42 -23.78
C ILE A 396 5.01 12.78 -23.96
N GLY A 397 5.90 11.84 -23.65
CA GLY A 397 7.32 12.02 -23.48
C GLY A 397 7.69 12.20 -22.01
N ARG A 398 8.64 11.37 -21.53
CA ARG A 398 9.02 11.21 -20.12
C ARG A 398 9.25 12.56 -19.43
N SER A 399 10.17 13.39 -19.95
CA SER A 399 10.53 14.66 -19.32
C SER A 399 9.36 15.65 -19.21
N ARG A 400 8.46 15.64 -20.19
CA ARG A 400 7.26 16.48 -20.17
C ARG A 400 6.27 15.99 -19.13
N PHE A 401 6.01 14.68 -19.07
CA PHE A 401 5.12 14.10 -18.09
C PHE A 401 5.62 14.31 -16.65
N ASP A 402 6.92 14.13 -16.41
CA ASP A 402 7.55 14.41 -15.12
C ASP A 402 7.40 15.89 -14.73
N GLY A 403 7.51 16.79 -15.72
CA GLY A 403 7.24 18.23 -15.54
C GLY A 403 5.79 18.53 -15.15
N ILE A 404 4.82 17.83 -15.77
CA ILE A 404 3.40 17.93 -15.41
C ILE A 404 3.16 17.48 -13.97
N LEU A 405 3.70 16.32 -13.58
CA LEU A 405 3.56 15.83 -12.21
C LEU A 405 4.15 16.79 -11.17
N ARG A 406 5.33 17.35 -11.44
CA ARG A 406 5.93 18.39 -10.56
C ARG A 406 5.08 19.66 -10.49
N GLY A 407 4.48 20.08 -11.61
CA GLY A 407 3.53 21.20 -11.64
C GLY A 407 2.31 20.94 -10.76
N ILE A 408 1.69 19.76 -10.89
CA ILE A 408 0.55 19.34 -10.07
C ILE A 408 0.93 19.35 -8.57
N ILE A 409 2.10 18.81 -8.22
CA ILE A 409 2.59 18.80 -6.84
C ILE A 409 2.75 20.23 -6.31
N HIS A 410 3.33 21.13 -7.10
CA HIS A 410 3.51 22.53 -6.71
C HIS A 410 2.17 23.26 -6.50
N GLU A 411 1.22 23.08 -7.42
CA GLU A 411 -0.05 23.82 -7.41
C GLU A 411 -1.06 23.25 -6.40
N HIS A 412 -1.02 21.93 -6.16
CA HIS A 412 -1.99 21.25 -5.30
C HIS A 412 -1.44 20.80 -3.94
N SER A 413 -0.24 21.25 -3.56
CA SER A 413 0.26 21.04 -2.19
C SER A 413 -0.74 21.62 -1.18
N ASP A 414 -1.06 20.84 -0.14
CA ASP A 414 -2.05 21.19 0.90
C ASP A 414 -3.50 21.37 0.39
N SER A 415 -3.79 20.87 -0.81
CA SER A 415 -5.14 20.85 -1.36
C SER A 415 -5.55 19.45 -1.82
N ALA A 416 -6.82 19.26 -2.12
CA ALA A 416 -7.34 17.99 -2.59
C ALA A 416 -7.53 18.02 -4.11
N LEU A 417 -6.99 16.99 -4.78
CA LEU A 417 -7.05 16.78 -6.23
C LEU A 417 -8.10 15.71 -6.56
N SER A 418 -8.96 15.94 -7.55
CA SER A 418 -9.80 14.90 -8.15
C SER A 418 -9.10 14.26 -9.36
N PHE A 419 -9.59 13.09 -9.78
CA PHE A 419 -9.12 12.49 -11.02
C PHE A 419 -9.44 13.36 -12.26
N ALA A 420 -10.54 14.08 -12.23
CA ALA A 420 -10.90 15.03 -13.29
C ALA A 420 -9.90 16.19 -13.35
N ASP A 421 -9.51 16.75 -12.20
CA ASP A 421 -8.49 17.81 -12.14
C ASP A 421 -7.15 17.26 -12.68
N PHE A 422 -6.74 16.06 -12.27
CA PHE A 422 -5.53 15.39 -12.76
C PHE A 422 -5.55 15.22 -14.29
N ARG A 423 -6.67 14.71 -14.84
CA ARG A 423 -6.86 14.57 -16.28
C ARG A 423 -6.69 15.91 -17.00
N ALA A 424 -7.35 16.95 -16.52
CA ALA A 424 -7.29 18.29 -17.11
C ALA A 424 -5.88 18.88 -17.09
N GLU A 425 -5.12 18.69 -15.99
CA GLU A 425 -3.73 19.10 -15.88
C GLU A 425 -2.83 18.36 -16.90
N VAL A 426 -3.02 17.03 -17.02
CA VAL A 426 -2.26 16.22 -17.96
C VAL A 426 -2.59 16.61 -19.41
N GLU A 427 -3.88 16.75 -19.76
CA GLU A 427 -4.30 17.16 -21.11
C GLU A 427 -3.74 18.55 -21.48
N ARG A 428 -3.77 19.50 -20.57
CA ARG A 428 -3.20 20.83 -20.76
C ARG A 428 -1.69 20.79 -20.94
N GLY A 429 -0.99 20.04 -20.11
CA GLY A 429 0.47 19.95 -20.12
C GLY A 429 1.04 19.09 -21.25
N ALA A 430 0.26 18.18 -21.83
CA ALA A 430 0.72 17.25 -22.87
C ALA A 430 1.12 17.93 -24.17
N GLY A 431 0.52 19.12 -24.49
CA GLY A 431 0.79 19.86 -25.73
C GLY A 431 0.23 19.19 -26.99
N ARG A 432 -0.61 18.18 -26.84
CA ARG A 432 -1.35 17.46 -27.88
C ARG A 432 -2.54 16.76 -27.28
N ASP A 433 -3.48 16.30 -28.10
CA ASP A 433 -4.62 15.53 -27.62
C ASP A 433 -4.20 14.17 -27.07
N VAL A 434 -4.50 13.93 -25.80
CA VAL A 434 -4.33 12.66 -25.08
C VAL A 434 -5.65 12.21 -24.41
N SER A 435 -6.77 12.88 -24.71
CA SER A 435 -8.09 12.54 -24.17
C SER A 435 -8.46 11.09 -24.47
N TRP A 436 -8.17 10.64 -25.70
CA TRP A 436 -8.36 9.27 -26.14
C TRP A 436 -7.69 8.23 -25.23
N PHE A 437 -6.53 8.57 -24.62
CA PHE A 437 -5.82 7.67 -23.73
C PHE A 437 -6.61 7.46 -22.43
N PHE A 438 -7.16 8.53 -21.87
CA PHE A 438 -8.00 8.46 -20.68
C PHE A 438 -9.27 7.64 -20.94
N ASP A 439 -9.91 7.85 -22.09
CA ASP A 439 -11.14 7.16 -22.46
C ASP A 439 -10.91 5.65 -22.70
N ASP A 440 -9.85 5.27 -23.41
CA ASP A 440 -9.55 3.88 -23.72
C ASP A 440 -8.96 3.12 -22.52
N TRP A 441 -7.98 3.70 -21.83
CA TRP A 441 -7.17 2.96 -20.88
C TRP A 441 -7.63 3.09 -19.42
N PHE A 442 -8.06 4.27 -19.01
CA PHE A 442 -8.60 4.47 -17.65
C PHE A 442 -10.12 4.27 -17.60
N GLY A 443 -10.84 4.58 -18.69
CA GLY A 443 -12.29 4.48 -18.78
C GLY A 443 -12.82 3.08 -19.05
N ARG A 444 -12.00 2.18 -19.63
CA ARG A 444 -12.38 0.81 -19.99
C ARG A 444 -11.66 -0.21 -19.13
N THR A 445 -12.25 -1.40 -19.01
CA THR A 445 -11.62 -2.62 -18.51
C THR A 445 -10.94 -3.40 -19.62
N GLY A 446 -10.15 -4.42 -19.27
CA GLY A 446 -9.47 -5.29 -20.21
C GLY A 446 -8.16 -4.72 -20.75
N ALA A 447 -7.54 -5.51 -21.59
CA ALA A 447 -6.32 -5.18 -22.32
C ALA A 447 -6.33 -5.89 -23.68
N PRO A 448 -5.68 -5.34 -24.71
CA PRO A 448 -5.63 -5.95 -26.03
C PRO A 448 -4.82 -7.25 -26.05
N THR A 449 -5.07 -8.05 -27.07
CA THR A 449 -4.18 -9.11 -27.53
C THR A 449 -3.72 -8.72 -28.92
N PHE A 450 -2.45 -8.46 -29.11
CA PHE A 450 -1.90 -8.14 -30.41
C PHE A 450 -1.30 -9.38 -31.08
N ALA A 451 -1.55 -9.53 -32.39
CA ALA A 451 -0.85 -10.46 -33.25
C ALA A 451 -0.19 -9.70 -34.39
N VAL A 452 1.04 -10.06 -34.76
CA VAL A 452 1.78 -9.45 -35.84
C VAL A 452 2.03 -10.48 -36.95
N GLN A 453 1.70 -10.12 -38.20
CA GLN A 453 2.07 -10.84 -39.42
C GLN A 453 2.95 -9.90 -40.24
N TRP A 454 4.03 -10.42 -40.82
CA TRP A 454 4.95 -9.60 -41.57
C TRP A 454 5.65 -10.39 -42.69
N SER A 455 6.16 -9.64 -43.65
CA SER A 455 7.01 -10.18 -44.71
C SER A 455 8.16 -9.19 -44.99
N ALA A 456 9.28 -9.75 -45.43
CA ALA A 456 10.39 -8.95 -45.92
C ALA A 456 10.03 -8.34 -47.27
N VAL A 457 10.33 -7.03 -47.42
CA VAL A 457 10.18 -6.30 -48.68
C VAL A 457 11.49 -5.57 -48.99
N ARG A 458 11.59 -5.02 -50.22
CA ARG A 458 12.81 -4.29 -50.61
C ARG A 458 13.07 -3.12 -49.65
N GLY A 459 14.17 -3.19 -48.89
CA GLY A 459 14.58 -2.15 -47.99
C GLY A 459 13.86 -2.10 -46.64
N GLY A 460 13.18 -3.19 -46.24
CA GLY A 460 12.51 -3.26 -44.95
C GLY A 460 11.53 -4.40 -44.75
N VAL A 461 10.44 -4.12 -44.07
CA VAL A 461 9.34 -5.08 -43.82
C VAL A 461 7.99 -4.38 -44.00
N ALA A 462 7.01 -5.16 -44.44
CA ALA A 462 5.61 -4.78 -44.46
C ALA A 462 4.79 -5.82 -43.69
N GLY A 463 3.68 -5.41 -43.09
CA GLY A 463 2.87 -6.34 -42.34
C GLY A 463 1.63 -5.71 -41.71
N THR A 464 1.04 -6.44 -40.81
CA THR A 464 -0.20 -6.07 -40.13
C THR A 464 -0.14 -6.42 -38.66
N ILE A 465 -0.61 -5.53 -37.81
CA ILE A 465 -0.93 -5.80 -36.40
C ILE A 465 -2.44 -5.94 -36.29
N THR A 466 -2.92 -7.04 -35.71
CA THR A 466 -4.34 -7.27 -35.45
C THR A 466 -4.64 -7.32 -33.96
N GLN A 467 -5.85 -6.91 -33.58
CA GLN A 467 -6.40 -7.04 -32.22
C GLN A 467 -7.93 -7.28 -32.28
N PRO A 468 -8.53 -7.89 -31.24
CA PRO A 468 -9.98 -8.03 -31.14
C PRO A 468 -10.70 -6.69 -31.02
N SER A 469 -11.97 -6.66 -31.43
CA SER A 469 -12.91 -5.57 -31.14
C SER A 469 -13.42 -5.68 -29.68
N PRO A 470 -13.64 -4.54 -28.98
CA PRO A 470 -13.30 -3.17 -29.38
C PRO A 470 -11.79 -2.90 -29.26
N ALA A 471 -11.21 -2.28 -30.27
CA ALA A 471 -9.78 -2.01 -30.35
C ALA A 471 -9.33 -1.02 -29.26
N PHE A 472 -8.08 -1.16 -28.82
CA PHE A 472 -7.36 -0.20 -27.99
C PHE A 472 -6.38 0.60 -28.85
N ARG A 473 -6.30 1.90 -28.61
CA ARG A 473 -5.32 2.77 -29.27
C ARG A 473 -3.99 2.75 -28.50
N ALA A 474 -2.89 2.50 -29.19
CA ALA A 474 -1.55 2.47 -28.58
C ALA A 474 -0.44 2.65 -29.62
N ALA A 475 0.68 3.22 -29.20
CA ALA A 475 1.95 3.16 -29.92
C ALA A 475 2.67 1.85 -29.53
N VAL A 476 2.57 0.83 -30.40
CA VAL A 476 3.10 -0.52 -30.14
C VAL A 476 4.52 -0.64 -30.68
N PRO A 477 5.54 -0.94 -29.83
CA PRO A 477 6.91 -1.14 -30.30
C PRO A 477 7.04 -2.40 -31.16
N LEU A 478 7.65 -2.28 -32.33
CA LEU A 478 8.16 -3.41 -33.10
C LEU A 478 9.68 -3.35 -33.10
N GLU A 479 10.33 -4.43 -32.70
CA GLU A 479 11.78 -4.59 -32.82
C GLU A 479 12.11 -5.47 -34.02
N LEU A 480 12.84 -4.90 -34.98
CA LEU A 480 13.34 -5.57 -36.15
C LEU A 480 14.78 -6.03 -35.87
N ARG A 481 15.08 -7.31 -36.12
CA ARG A 481 16.42 -7.88 -35.97
C ARG A 481 16.96 -8.40 -37.30
N GLY A 482 18.20 -8.07 -37.60
CA GLY A 482 18.94 -8.55 -38.75
C GLY A 482 19.83 -9.75 -38.45
N ASP A 483 20.00 -10.11 -37.19
CA ASP A 483 20.80 -11.27 -36.75
C ASP A 483 20.24 -11.80 -35.39
N SER A 484 20.64 -13.03 -35.04
CA SER A 484 20.22 -13.70 -33.81
C SER A 484 20.82 -13.08 -32.54
N GLY A 485 21.93 -12.33 -32.65
CA GLY A 485 22.59 -11.71 -31.50
C GLY A 485 22.11 -10.29 -31.19
N GLY A 486 21.15 -9.74 -31.96
CA GLY A 486 20.60 -8.41 -31.74
C GLY A 486 21.55 -7.26 -32.02
N LYS A 487 22.70 -7.50 -32.64
CA LYS A 487 23.67 -6.44 -33.02
C LYS A 487 23.12 -5.51 -34.10
N ARG A 488 22.26 -6.04 -35.01
CA ARG A 488 21.50 -5.28 -36.00
C ARG A 488 20.05 -5.23 -35.54
N ARG A 489 19.69 -4.15 -34.89
CA ARG A 489 18.36 -3.97 -34.31
C ARG A 489 17.82 -2.55 -34.59
N LEU A 490 16.53 -2.48 -34.87
CA LEU A 490 15.79 -1.22 -35.02
C LEU A 490 14.47 -1.35 -34.27
N VAL A 491 14.15 -0.41 -33.41
CA VAL A 491 12.84 -0.34 -32.73
C VAL A 491 12.03 0.82 -33.30
N VAL A 492 10.81 0.53 -33.73
CA VAL A 492 9.88 1.51 -34.29
C VAL A 492 8.53 1.35 -33.61
N ASN A 493 7.92 2.47 -33.21
CA ASN A 493 6.55 2.46 -32.69
C ASN A 493 5.56 2.52 -33.85
N VAL A 494 4.65 1.54 -33.90
CA VAL A 494 3.53 1.52 -34.84
C VAL A 494 2.28 1.96 -34.10
N TRP A 495 1.62 3.00 -34.59
CA TRP A 495 0.33 3.42 -34.05
C TRP A 495 -0.74 2.43 -34.44
N VAL A 496 -1.41 1.84 -33.44
CA VAL A 496 -2.50 0.89 -33.60
C VAL A 496 -3.76 1.54 -33.02
N GLY A 497 -4.81 1.63 -33.82
CA GLY A 497 -6.08 2.25 -33.42
C GLY A 497 -7.31 1.44 -33.82
N ASP A 498 -7.13 0.47 -34.73
CA ASP A 498 -8.17 -0.36 -35.29
C ASP A 498 -7.91 -1.85 -35.04
N THR A 499 -8.89 -2.69 -35.36
CA THR A 499 -8.75 -4.16 -35.28
C THR A 499 -7.69 -4.70 -36.22
N ASN A 500 -7.34 -3.95 -37.26
CA ASN A 500 -6.37 -4.31 -38.28
C ASN A 500 -5.58 -3.06 -38.70
N THR A 501 -4.29 -3.00 -38.37
CA THR A 501 -3.40 -1.90 -38.69
C THR A 501 -2.24 -2.38 -39.56
N THR A 502 -2.15 -1.87 -40.77
CA THR A 502 -1.03 -2.17 -41.69
C THR A 502 0.18 -1.29 -41.36
N PHE A 503 1.37 -1.81 -41.57
CA PHE A 503 2.62 -1.06 -41.42
C PHE A 503 3.60 -1.36 -42.55
N HIS A 504 4.46 -0.36 -42.83
CA HIS A 504 5.61 -0.48 -43.69
C HIS A 504 6.80 0.22 -43.04
N ILE A 505 7.85 -0.54 -42.69
CA ILE A 505 9.01 -0.04 -41.95
C ILE A 505 10.27 -0.24 -42.79
N ARG A 506 10.99 0.84 -43.04
CA ARG A 506 12.33 0.77 -43.66
C ARG A 506 13.36 0.31 -42.64
N ALA A 507 14.26 -0.58 -43.04
CA ALA A 507 15.35 -1.05 -42.20
C ALA A 507 16.69 -0.95 -42.95
N PRO A 508 17.79 -0.50 -42.30
CA PRO A 508 19.10 -0.37 -42.90
C PRO A 508 19.83 -1.73 -43.06
N PHE A 509 19.15 -2.83 -42.78
CA PHE A 509 19.67 -4.19 -42.87
C PHE A 509 18.56 -5.16 -43.25
N PRO A 510 18.88 -6.32 -43.83
CA PRO A 510 17.92 -7.38 -44.04
C PRO A 510 17.33 -7.87 -42.71
N VAL A 511 16.00 -7.82 -42.58
CA VAL A 511 15.29 -8.22 -41.37
C VAL A 511 15.05 -9.72 -41.37
N LYS A 512 15.45 -10.41 -40.30
CA LYS A 512 15.23 -11.84 -40.09
C LYS A 512 14.12 -12.15 -39.10
N GLN A 513 13.83 -11.19 -38.18
CA GLN A 513 12.84 -11.35 -37.13
C GLN A 513 12.17 -10.01 -36.83
N VAL A 514 10.87 -10.05 -36.57
CA VAL A 514 10.10 -8.93 -36.01
C VAL A 514 9.50 -9.40 -34.69
N LEU A 515 9.83 -8.66 -33.61
CA LEU A 515 9.32 -8.92 -32.26
C LEU A 515 8.34 -7.82 -31.88
N LEU A 516 7.15 -8.22 -31.42
CA LEU A 516 6.14 -7.30 -30.93
C LEU A 516 6.41 -7.01 -29.46
N ASP A 517 6.73 -5.76 -29.17
CA ASP A 517 6.91 -5.20 -27.82
C ASP A 517 7.73 -6.12 -26.87
N PRO A 518 9.00 -6.43 -27.19
CA PRO A 518 9.80 -7.38 -26.42
C PRO A 518 10.16 -6.88 -25.02
N ASP A 519 10.01 -5.57 -24.75
CA ASP A 519 10.27 -4.97 -23.44
C ASP A 519 8.98 -4.76 -22.61
N TYR A 520 7.85 -5.28 -23.10
CA TYR A 520 6.54 -5.18 -22.47
C TYR A 520 6.18 -3.74 -22.05
N GLN A 521 6.18 -2.85 -23.04
CA GLN A 521 5.92 -1.43 -22.86
C GLN A 521 4.42 -1.07 -22.94
N VAL A 522 3.61 -1.98 -23.51
CA VAL A 522 2.16 -1.84 -23.65
C VAL A 522 1.47 -2.94 -22.87
N LEU A 523 0.52 -2.56 -22.00
CA LEU A 523 -0.28 -3.52 -21.27
C LEU A 523 -1.12 -4.35 -22.22
N ARG A 524 -0.85 -5.63 -22.32
CA ARG A 524 -1.50 -6.56 -23.25
C ARG A 524 -1.46 -7.98 -22.76
N TRP A 525 -2.41 -8.77 -23.19
CA TRP A 525 -2.34 -10.21 -23.02
C TRP A 525 -1.20 -10.81 -23.85
N THR A 526 -0.43 -11.69 -23.24
CA THR A 526 0.39 -12.67 -23.95
C THR A 526 -0.22 -14.07 -23.77
N PRO A 527 0.12 -15.05 -24.63
CA PRO A 527 -0.36 -16.42 -24.45
C PRO A 527 -0.07 -16.98 -23.05
N GLU A 528 1.14 -16.72 -22.53
CA GLU A 528 1.61 -17.20 -21.23
C GLU A 528 0.81 -16.53 -20.08
N LEU A 529 0.67 -15.19 -20.11
CA LEU A 529 -0.11 -14.46 -19.10
C LEU A 529 -1.58 -14.91 -19.11
N ARG A 530 -2.16 -15.14 -20.30
CA ARG A 530 -3.54 -15.60 -20.43
C ARG A 530 -3.71 -17.01 -19.86
N SER A 531 -2.85 -17.94 -20.25
CA SER A 531 -2.90 -19.32 -19.76
C SER A 531 -2.79 -19.36 -18.23
N ASN A 532 -1.80 -18.67 -17.67
CA ASN A 532 -1.58 -18.60 -16.23
C ASN A 532 -2.74 -17.92 -15.49
N ALA A 533 -3.24 -16.80 -15.98
CA ALA A 533 -4.32 -16.06 -15.35
C ALA A 533 -5.64 -16.85 -15.35
N VAL A 534 -5.98 -17.51 -16.46
CA VAL A 534 -7.18 -18.35 -16.55
C VAL A 534 -7.09 -19.54 -15.58
N ALA A 535 -5.93 -20.21 -15.52
CA ALA A 535 -5.71 -21.32 -14.59
C ALA A 535 -5.80 -20.86 -13.11
N ARG A 536 -5.36 -19.64 -12.80
CA ARG A 536 -5.38 -19.09 -11.44
C ARG A 536 -6.69 -18.37 -11.07
N ALA A 537 -7.57 -18.08 -12.02
CA ALA A 537 -8.77 -17.28 -11.80
C ALA A 537 -9.67 -17.82 -10.65
N PRO A 538 -9.97 -19.13 -10.53
CA PRO A 538 -10.74 -19.66 -9.41
C PRO A 538 -10.07 -19.40 -8.05
N PHE A 539 -8.76 -19.64 -7.96
CA PHE A 539 -7.98 -19.35 -6.75
C PHE A 539 -7.98 -17.84 -6.43
N THR A 540 -7.73 -17.00 -7.43
CA THR A 540 -7.67 -15.54 -7.24
C THR A 540 -9.00 -15.01 -6.69
N ARG A 541 -10.13 -15.49 -7.22
CA ARG A 541 -11.46 -15.14 -6.72
C ARG A 541 -11.66 -15.58 -5.28
N ALA A 542 -11.29 -16.81 -4.94
CA ALA A 542 -11.42 -17.36 -3.61
C ALA A 542 -10.53 -16.61 -2.58
N ASP A 543 -9.27 -16.34 -2.95
CA ASP A 543 -8.33 -15.63 -2.08
C ASP A 543 -8.70 -14.17 -1.88
N PHE A 544 -9.22 -13.52 -2.90
CA PHE A 544 -9.72 -12.14 -2.80
C PHE A 544 -10.92 -12.06 -1.85
N GLU A 545 -11.87 -13.01 -1.96
CA GLU A 545 -13.01 -13.11 -1.05
C GLU A 545 -12.58 -13.42 0.39
N ARG A 546 -11.58 -14.29 0.58
CA ARG A 546 -10.99 -14.59 1.89
C ARG A 546 -10.37 -13.38 2.56
N ARG A 547 -9.66 -12.57 1.78
CA ARG A 547 -8.94 -11.40 2.32
C ARG A 547 -9.86 -10.21 2.62
N TYR A 548 -10.87 -10.00 1.77
CA TYR A 548 -11.60 -8.73 1.72
C TYR A 548 -13.12 -8.89 1.79
N GLY A 549 -13.63 -10.11 1.65
CA GLY A 549 -15.05 -10.42 1.59
C GLY A 549 -15.51 -11.34 2.71
N ASN A 550 -16.33 -12.33 2.34
CA ASN A 550 -16.98 -13.26 3.25
C ASN A 550 -16.24 -14.59 3.32
N SER A 551 -15.84 -15.03 4.53
CA SER A 551 -15.07 -16.24 4.74
C SER A 551 -15.81 -17.53 4.35
N ASN A 552 -17.13 -17.61 4.52
CA ASN A 552 -17.91 -18.77 4.08
C ASN A 552 -17.97 -18.84 2.55
N ARG A 553 -18.16 -17.68 1.91
CA ARG A 553 -18.12 -17.59 0.47
C ARG A 553 -16.74 -17.95 -0.09
N ALA A 554 -15.68 -17.56 0.60
CA ALA A 554 -14.31 -17.94 0.24
C ALA A 554 -14.13 -19.46 0.28
N LEU A 555 -14.65 -20.16 1.33
CA LEU A 555 -14.58 -21.62 1.43
C LEU A 555 -15.29 -22.32 0.25
N GLU A 556 -16.47 -21.84 -0.17
CA GLU A 556 -17.17 -22.36 -1.34
C GLU A 556 -16.31 -22.19 -2.61
N LEU A 557 -15.74 -21.00 -2.80
CA LEU A 557 -14.92 -20.70 -3.96
C LEU A 557 -13.59 -21.49 -3.98
N PHE A 558 -12.98 -21.75 -2.82
CA PHE A 558 -11.82 -22.63 -2.73
C PHE A 558 -12.14 -24.09 -3.08
N ARG A 559 -13.32 -24.60 -2.69
CA ARG A 559 -13.76 -25.94 -3.12
C ARG A 559 -13.87 -26.00 -4.66
N LEU A 560 -14.53 -25.02 -5.26
CA LEU A 560 -14.60 -24.92 -6.73
C LEU A 560 -13.21 -24.81 -7.37
N ALA A 561 -12.30 -24.07 -6.74
CA ALA A 561 -10.92 -23.96 -7.22
C ALA A 561 -10.18 -25.31 -7.13
N LEU A 562 -10.37 -26.09 -6.07
CA LEU A 562 -9.81 -27.44 -5.93
C LEU A 562 -10.35 -28.40 -7.01
N ASP A 563 -11.66 -28.36 -7.28
CA ASP A 563 -12.31 -29.18 -8.29
C ASP A 563 -11.84 -28.84 -9.71
N SER A 564 -11.44 -27.58 -9.94
CA SER A 564 -10.94 -27.08 -11.24
C SER A 564 -9.45 -27.31 -11.47
N LEU A 565 -8.71 -27.80 -10.45
CA LEU A 565 -7.28 -28.05 -10.61
C LEU A 565 -7.02 -29.18 -11.64
N PRO A 566 -6.08 -29.00 -12.57
CA PRO A 566 -5.71 -30.05 -13.51
C PRO A 566 -5.33 -31.33 -12.81
N ARG A 567 -5.85 -32.47 -13.31
CA ARG A 567 -5.46 -33.80 -12.81
C ARG A 567 -4.04 -34.21 -13.24
N GLN A 568 -3.49 -33.55 -14.28
CA GLN A 568 -2.11 -33.76 -14.74
C GLN A 568 -1.12 -33.06 -13.77
N ALA A 569 0.14 -33.48 -13.81
CA ALA A 569 1.20 -33.02 -12.91
C ALA A 569 1.18 -31.49 -12.77
N ASP A 570 1.00 -31.04 -11.54
CA ASP A 570 1.06 -29.63 -11.19
C ASP A 570 2.47 -29.10 -11.50
N THR A 571 2.58 -28.29 -12.54
CA THR A 571 3.85 -27.67 -12.95
C THR A 571 4.06 -26.31 -12.27
N THR A 572 3.13 -25.92 -11.39
CA THR A 572 3.17 -24.65 -10.66
C THR A 572 2.85 -24.87 -9.19
N SER A 573 3.04 -23.87 -8.37
CA SER A 573 2.63 -23.91 -6.96
C SER A 573 1.12 -23.67 -6.75
N LEU A 574 0.28 -23.80 -7.78
CA LEU A 574 -1.14 -23.45 -7.69
C LEU A 574 -1.89 -24.35 -6.72
N ARG A 575 -1.67 -25.68 -6.75
CA ARG A 575 -2.27 -26.63 -5.80
C ARG A 575 -1.92 -26.27 -4.36
N PHE A 576 -0.64 -26.00 -4.10
CA PHE A 576 -0.19 -25.53 -2.79
C PHE A 576 -0.95 -24.27 -2.37
N SER A 577 -1.04 -23.28 -3.27
CA SER A 577 -1.69 -21.99 -3.00
C SER A 577 -3.18 -22.13 -2.68
N VAL A 578 -3.90 -23.00 -3.43
CA VAL A 578 -5.34 -23.26 -3.22
C VAL A 578 -5.59 -23.94 -1.86
N GLU A 579 -4.84 -25.03 -1.56
CA GLU A 579 -4.96 -25.75 -0.29
C GLU A 579 -4.59 -24.87 0.90
N TYR A 580 -3.52 -24.07 0.79
CA TYR A 580 -3.11 -23.15 1.82
C TYR A 580 -4.16 -22.04 2.06
N GLY A 581 -4.69 -21.45 0.99
CA GLY A 581 -5.74 -20.43 1.06
C GLY A 581 -7.03 -20.98 1.69
N PHE A 582 -7.42 -22.22 1.32
CA PHE A 582 -8.55 -22.92 1.89
C PHE A 582 -8.37 -23.16 3.40
N ALA A 583 -7.16 -23.59 3.80
CA ALA A 583 -6.83 -23.75 5.20
C ALA A 583 -6.95 -22.43 5.99
N LEU A 584 -6.45 -21.33 5.45
CA LEU A 584 -6.57 -20.01 6.09
C LEU A 584 -8.03 -19.58 6.22
N ALA A 585 -8.88 -19.83 5.22
CA ALA A 585 -10.30 -19.55 5.28
C ALA A 585 -10.98 -20.42 6.37
N SER A 586 -10.61 -21.70 6.48
CA SER A 586 -11.11 -22.63 7.50
C SER A 586 -10.73 -22.17 8.92
N LEU A 587 -9.54 -21.61 9.11
CA LEU A 587 -9.13 -21.05 10.42
C LEU A 587 -10.00 -19.86 10.83
N VAL A 588 -10.36 -18.99 9.89
CA VAL A 588 -11.26 -17.85 10.17
C VAL A 588 -12.64 -18.33 10.60
N THR A 589 -13.14 -19.40 10.00
CA THR A 589 -14.43 -20.03 10.38
C THR A 589 -14.31 -21.00 11.57
N ARG A 590 -13.12 -21.08 12.20
CA ARG A 590 -12.82 -21.91 13.37
C ARG A 590 -12.87 -23.42 13.12
N ASP A 591 -12.87 -23.88 11.89
CA ASP A 591 -12.72 -25.29 11.55
C ASP A 591 -11.25 -25.69 11.49
N THR A 592 -10.67 -25.93 12.67
CA THR A 592 -9.26 -26.31 12.80
C THR A 592 -8.94 -27.69 12.25
N ALA A 593 -9.94 -28.60 12.18
CA ALA A 593 -9.75 -29.93 11.60
C ALA A 593 -9.58 -29.82 10.07
N GLN A 594 -10.53 -29.18 9.41
CA GLN A 594 -10.46 -28.91 7.97
C GLN A 594 -9.20 -28.12 7.60
N ALA A 595 -8.81 -27.12 8.42
CA ALA A 595 -7.60 -26.36 8.21
C ALA A 595 -6.34 -27.24 8.27
N LEU A 596 -6.22 -28.12 9.26
CA LEU A 596 -5.07 -29.01 9.41
C LEU A 596 -4.95 -29.97 8.23
N ASP A 597 -6.06 -30.57 7.79
CA ASP A 597 -6.07 -31.47 6.65
C ASP A 597 -5.68 -30.79 5.35
N ALA A 598 -6.18 -29.56 5.12
CA ALA A 598 -5.80 -28.76 3.96
C ALA A 598 -4.32 -28.34 4.01
N LEU A 599 -3.80 -27.95 5.17
CA LEU A 599 -2.37 -27.66 5.33
C LEU A 599 -1.48 -28.86 5.04
N LYS A 600 -1.88 -30.07 5.51
CA LYS A 600 -1.15 -31.30 5.19
C LYS A 600 -1.12 -31.58 3.69
N ARG A 601 -2.23 -31.37 2.97
CA ARG A 601 -2.27 -31.50 1.50
C ARG A 601 -1.43 -30.41 0.84
N ALA A 602 -1.44 -29.17 1.34
CA ALA A 602 -0.62 -28.09 0.82
C ALA A 602 0.88 -28.45 0.86
N VAL A 603 1.39 -28.83 2.04
CA VAL A 603 2.83 -29.14 2.18
C VAL A 603 3.24 -30.43 1.45
N ALA A 604 2.28 -31.30 1.13
CA ALA A 604 2.49 -32.50 0.30
C ALA A 604 2.40 -32.23 -1.22
N ALA A 605 2.04 -31.03 -1.64
CA ALA A 605 1.97 -30.68 -3.07
C ALA A 605 3.34 -30.83 -3.76
N PRO A 606 3.40 -31.33 -5.00
CA PRO A 606 4.65 -31.56 -5.73
C PRO A 606 5.52 -30.28 -5.85
N ILE A 607 4.87 -29.16 -6.17
CA ILE A 607 5.50 -27.83 -6.25
C ILE A 607 4.86 -26.92 -5.19
N ARG A 608 5.70 -26.36 -4.37
CA ARG A 608 5.31 -25.52 -3.24
C ARG A 608 5.91 -24.12 -3.39
N ASP A 609 5.18 -23.10 -2.95
CA ASP A 609 5.74 -21.76 -2.90
C ASP A 609 6.76 -21.65 -1.75
N PRO A 610 8.05 -21.43 -2.04
CA PRO A 610 9.09 -21.49 -1.04
C PRO A 610 8.98 -20.38 0.02
N LEU A 611 8.38 -19.24 -0.32
CA LEU A 611 8.20 -18.11 0.62
C LEU A 611 7.03 -18.33 1.59
N THR A 612 6.03 -19.10 1.17
CA THR A 612 4.83 -19.37 1.99
C THR A 612 4.92 -20.70 2.73
N LEU A 613 5.76 -21.63 2.26
CA LEU A 613 5.92 -22.97 2.84
C LEU A 613 6.25 -22.97 4.35
N PRO A 614 7.18 -22.12 4.86
CA PRO A 614 7.44 -22.07 6.30
C PRO A 614 6.20 -21.72 7.12
N ARG A 615 5.37 -20.79 6.61
CA ARG A 615 4.13 -20.37 7.27
C ARG A 615 3.08 -21.49 7.30
N ALA A 616 3.02 -22.32 6.28
CA ALA A 616 2.15 -23.50 6.25
C ALA A 616 2.55 -24.50 7.32
N TYR A 617 3.83 -24.81 7.45
CA TYR A 617 4.36 -25.69 8.51
C TYR A 617 4.13 -25.10 9.91
N LEU A 618 4.37 -23.80 10.12
CA LEU A 618 4.07 -23.13 11.39
C LEU A 618 2.60 -23.23 11.78
N SER A 619 1.70 -23.11 10.79
CA SER A 619 0.26 -23.26 11.03
C SER A 619 -0.09 -24.68 11.45
N ILE A 620 0.50 -25.71 10.82
CA ILE A 620 0.36 -27.10 11.25
C ILE A 620 0.84 -27.26 12.69
N SER A 621 2.03 -26.76 13.00
CA SER A 621 2.63 -26.85 14.34
C SER A 621 1.71 -26.26 15.42
N ARG A 622 1.19 -25.06 15.19
CA ARG A 622 0.28 -24.37 16.13
C ARG A 622 -1.03 -25.13 16.35
N ILE A 623 -1.64 -25.63 15.27
CA ILE A 623 -2.91 -26.40 15.37
C ILE A 623 -2.65 -27.72 16.10
N ALA A 624 -1.58 -28.45 15.74
CA ALA A 624 -1.23 -29.71 16.36
C ALA A 624 -0.97 -29.55 17.86
N PHE A 625 -0.22 -28.53 18.24
CA PHE A 625 0.03 -28.21 19.65
C PHE A 625 -1.26 -27.91 20.42
N ALA A 626 -2.13 -27.04 19.86
CA ALA A 626 -3.42 -26.73 20.48
C ALA A 626 -4.34 -27.97 20.65
N ARG A 627 -4.10 -29.03 19.88
CA ARG A 627 -4.81 -30.32 19.95
C ARG A 627 -4.11 -31.37 20.81
N GLY A 628 -2.97 -31.04 21.41
CA GLY A 628 -2.18 -31.93 22.25
C GLY A 628 -1.26 -32.89 21.48
N ASP A 629 -1.17 -32.78 20.15
CA ASP A 629 -0.24 -33.57 19.32
C ASP A 629 1.16 -32.92 19.27
N SER A 630 1.89 -33.11 20.37
CA SER A 630 3.22 -32.54 20.55
C SER A 630 4.25 -33.07 19.52
N GLN A 631 4.08 -34.33 19.06
CA GLN A 631 5.00 -34.93 18.09
C GLN A 631 4.85 -34.30 16.72
N LEU A 632 3.63 -34.14 16.22
CA LEU A 632 3.35 -33.43 14.96
C LEU A 632 3.74 -31.96 15.07
N ALA A 633 3.45 -31.30 16.20
CA ALA A 633 3.79 -29.92 16.43
C ALA A 633 5.30 -29.66 16.31
N LEU A 634 6.12 -30.50 16.96
CA LEU A 634 7.57 -30.39 16.91
C LEU A 634 8.12 -30.65 15.51
N ARG A 635 7.65 -31.71 14.84
CA ARG A 635 8.08 -32.04 13.48
C ARG A 635 7.79 -30.92 12.50
N ALA A 636 6.54 -30.45 12.46
CA ALA A 636 6.16 -29.38 11.54
C ALA A 636 6.93 -28.09 11.80
N ALA A 637 7.28 -27.85 12.98
CA ALA A 637 8.05 -26.71 13.34
C ALA A 637 9.54 -26.82 12.89
N LEU A 638 10.17 -27.99 13.00
CA LEU A 638 11.50 -28.24 12.43
C LEU A 638 11.50 -28.11 10.89
N ASP A 639 10.42 -28.58 10.25
CA ASP A 639 10.22 -28.42 8.81
C ASP A 639 10.09 -26.94 8.43
N ALA A 640 9.43 -26.10 9.25
CA ALA A 640 9.35 -24.66 9.03
C ALA A 640 10.73 -24.00 9.11
N VAL A 641 11.54 -24.34 10.12
CA VAL A 641 12.93 -23.84 10.24
C VAL A 641 13.78 -24.23 9.03
N THR A 642 13.63 -25.46 8.59
CA THR A 642 14.36 -25.97 7.42
C THR A 642 13.95 -25.20 6.16
N ALA A 643 12.66 -24.99 5.95
CA ALA A 643 12.15 -24.25 4.82
C ALA A 643 12.59 -22.77 4.83
N ASP A 644 12.57 -22.10 5.99
CA ASP A 644 13.09 -20.74 6.14
C ASP A 644 14.57 -20.64 5.79
N ARG A 645 15.37 -21.61 6.22
CA ARG A 645 16.82 -21.64 5.90
C ARG A 645 17.08 -21.80 4.40
N VAL A 646 16.29 -22.62 3.72
CA VAL A 646 16.40 -22.83 2.27
C VAL A 646 16.18 -21.53 1.50
N VAL A 647 15.27 -20.68 1.95
CA VAL A 647 15.02 -19.37 1.33
C VAL A 647 15.88 -18.24 1.87
N GLY A 648 16.86 -18.57 2.73
CA GLY A 648 17.78 -17.59 3.32
C GLY A 648 17.19 -16.77 4.47
N ASN A 649 15.98 -17.09 4.95
CA ASN A 649 15.32 -16.40 6.07
C ASN A 649 15.87 -16.89 7.42
N GLN A 650 17.10 -16.49 7.75
CA GLN A 650 17.76 -16.88 9.01
C GLN A 650 17.03 -16.35 10.25
N VAL A 651 16.39 -15.19 10.15
CA VAL A 651 15.64 -14.59 11.26
C VAL A 651 14.35 -15.38 11.52
N GLY A 652 13.59 -15.72 10.47
CA GLY A 652 12.41 -16.57 10.58
C GLY A 652 12.74 -17.93 11.20
N ALA A 653 13.81 -18.56 10.73
CA ALA A 653 14.32 -19.82 11.30
C ALA A 653 14.64 -19.69 12.81
N ALA A 654 15.34 -18.62 13.21
CA ALA A 654 15.69 -18.38 14.60
C ALA A 654 14.46 -18.07 15.47
N GLU A 655 13.47 -17.35 14.97
CA GLU A 655 12.23 -17.06 15.69
C GLU A 655 11.35 -18.30 15.82
N THR A 656 11.30 -19.13 14.80
CA THR A 656 10.66 -20.42 14.88
C THR A 656 11.28 -21.27 15.99
N VAL A 657 12.61 -21.37 16.05
CA VAL A 657 13.34 -22.08 17.13
C VAL A 657 12.98 -21.50 18.51
N LYS A 658 12.95 -20.18 18.65
CA LYS A 658 12.55 -19.54 19.92
C LYS A 658 11.10 -19.86 20.32
N SER A 659 10.20 -19.96 19.35
CA SER A 659 8.81 -20.35 19.61
C SER A 659 8.66 -21.81 20.05
N PHE A 660 9.70 -22.65 19.92
CA PHE A 660 9.76 -24.02 20.43
C PHE A 660 10.11 -24.14 21.91
N SER A 661 10.79 -23.15 22.48
CA SER A 661 11.18 -23.22 23.90
C SER A 661 9.95 -23.37 24.82
N TRP A 662 8.75 -23.04 24.37
CA TRP A 662 7.50 -23.22 25.10
C TRP A 662 6.85 -24.58 24.87
N VAL A 663 7.16 -25.30 23.78
CA VAL A 663 6.72 -26.67 23.56
C VAL A 663 7.36 -27.63 24.59
N SER A 664 8.57 -27.31 25.03
CA SER A 664 9.32 -28.11 25.98
C SER A 664 9.15 -27.71 27.44
N ASN A 665 8.73 -26.48 27.79
CA ASN A 665 8.87 -25.97 29.15
C ASN A 665 7.77 -25.01 29.67
N GLY A 666 6.63 -24.80 29.01
CA GLY A 666 5.76 -23.76 29.51
C GLY A 666 4.28 -23.80 29.14
N PRO A 667 3.46 -23.01 29.84
CA PRO A 667 2.04 -22.88 29.54
C PRO A 667 1.83 -22.16 28.18
N PRO A 668 0.68 -22.40 27.52
CA PRO A 668 0.40 -21.84 26.20
C PRO A 668 0.42 -20.31 26.23
N LEU A 669 1.10 -19.70 25.25
CA LEU A 669 1.00 -18.27 24.99
C LEU A 669 -0.42 -17.94 24.48
N HIS A 670 -1.16 -17.18 25.28
CA HIS A 670 -2.47 -16.63 24.95
C HIS A 670 -2.39 -15.48 23.93
#